data_6c7559a805904b3b3e31d8a2ab1a2695
#
_entry.id   6c7559a805904b3b3e31d8a2ab1a2695
#
_cell.length_a   1.000
_cell.length_b   1.000
_cell.length_c   1.000
_cell.angle_alpha   90.00
_cell.angle_beta   90.00
_cell.angle_gamma   90.00
#
_symmetry.space_group_name_H-M   'P 1'
#
loop_
_entity.id
_entity.type
_entity.pdbx_description
1 polymer ?
#
loop_
_entity_poly.entity_id
_entity_poly.type
_entity_poly.pdbx_seq_one_letter_code
_entity_poly.pdbx_strand_id
1 'polypeptide(L)'
;MLSFKQFKKTTMALAISAPLLTACSDDNSSISAEYNFNRISSFMVCEQLDENCNSDTETVAEIVAVTPDGNTLIYTDSAQEQLGFVDITTSDLPIAKGVYPLNGEPTSVAVKGDYALAAVNTSNDYIDVSGELSVIRISTNALIRNIDLGGQPDSIAVSPDGTYAMVVIENERDEDLDDGTPPQLPAGKLVIVNLMGEPEDWSTQNVNLTDIADLYSADPEPEYVDINTDNIAVVTLQENNHIVLVDLETASITAEFSAGTVDLELIDTDEEDSALITLSHNQDQIPREPDGVSWINTEYFATADEGDLDGGSRGFTIFDTQGSIAYSSGNRLDHLAAQYGHYPDGRSGNKGNEPENVEVGTFNGVPYLFVNSERANLVFVYDITDPTQPIYKQALPAGVGPEGGLAIPSRDLLVVASEKDNRGDKLRSTLNIYKGSSSRISYPTIESTNREDDTPIPWGALSGLAASTDGTNTLYSIEDSFYGKNRIFALDISRSPAKLHKEISISDANNVFANFTVDVLENSNVASDHPSRVAVFDEADLNAMINDDKSVNIDPEGIAVSSEGGFWIASEGSGTQGDDSRPVNSLNFIFKTDNNGLIEQTIALPDEVNARQVRFGFEGVTEYNGSLYVAFQRAWGLEEHPRIGVYNTTSESWSFFYYPLDDVASQNGGWVGLSDITSLNNGKFMILERDNQGGADAAIKRL
;
A
#
# COMPACT_ATOMS: atom_id res chain seq x y z
N MET A 1 52.28 21.12 9.95
CA MET A 1 52.52 21.09 8.50
C MET A 1 52.58 19.62 8.07
N LEU A 2 51.49 19.11 7.58
CA LEU A 2 51.44 17.82 6.88
C LEU A 2 50.44 17.96 5.76
N SER A 3 50.85 17.64 4.56
CA SER A 3 50.27 17.98 3.27
C SER A 3 49.16 17.05 2.91
N PHE A 4 47.99 17.60 2.51
CA PHE A 4 46.91 16.88 1.87
C PHE A 4 47.31 16.49 0.45
N LYS A 5 47.23 15.19 0.13
CA LYS A 5 47.24 14.68 -1.25
C LYS A 5 45.82 14.54 -1.78
N GLN A 6 45.52 15.34 -2.79
CA GLN A 6 44.31 15.20 -3.59
C GLN A 6 44.38 13.90 -4.41
N PHE A 7 43.32 13.09 -4.34
CA PHE A 7 43.07 12.00 -5.29
C PHE A 7 42.37 12.52 -6.53
N LYS A 8 42.98 12.33 -7.68
CA LYS A 8 42.36 12.62 -8.99
C LYS A 8 41.41 11.49 -9.37
N LYS A 9 40.15 11.84 -9.68
CA LYS A 9 39.22 10.93 -10.33
C LYS A 9 39.67 10.70 -11.78
N THR A 10 39.90 9.44 -12.13
CA THR A 10 40.16 9.03 -13.51
C THR A 10 38.90 8.35 -14.02
N THR A 11 38.22 9.02 -14.94
CA THR A 11 37.07 8.46 -15.67
C THR A 11 37.60 7.51 -16.74
N MET A 12 37.30 6.24 -16.61
CA MET A 12 37.65 5.22 -17.59
C MET A 12 36.43 4.97 -18.50
N ALA A 13 36.48 5.48 -19.71
CA ALA A 13 35.48 5.20 -20.75
C ALA A 13 35.79 3.83 -21.36
N LEU A 14 34.91 2.88 -21.18
CA LEU A 14 34.98 1.57 -21.83
C LEU A 14 34.24 1.67 -23.16
N ALA A 15 34.97 1.62 -24.28
CA ALA A 15 34.39 1.48 -25.61
C ALA A 15 34.16 -0.02 -25.88
N ILE A 16 32.88 -0.43 -25.93
CA ILE A 16 32.47 -1.75 -26.37
C ILE A 16 32.19 -1.69 -27.86
N SER A 17 33.03 -2.34 -28.66
CA SER A 17 32.81 -2.59 -30.09
C SER A 17 31.90 -3.80 -30.25
N ALA A 18 30.69 -3.60 -30.75
CA ALA A 18 29.77 -4.68 -31.13
C ALA A 18 30.09 -5.15 -32.56
N PRO A 19 30.09 -6.46 -32.86
CA PRO A 19 30.11 -6.96 -34.22
C PRO A 19 28.69 -6.86 -34.84
N LEU A 20 28.60 -6.24 -36.00
CA LEU A 20 27.43 -6.26 -36.83
C LEU A 20 27.24 -7.68 -37.44
N LEU A 21 26.18 -8.34 -37.00
CA LEU A 21 25.64 -9.48 -37.76
C LEU A 21 24.39 -8.98 -38.51
N THR A 22 24.52 -8.83 -39.81
CA THR A 22 23.40 -8.63 -40.70
C THR A 22 22.72 -9.96 -40.95
N ALA A 23 21.48 -10.10 -40.46
CA ALA A 23 20.54 -11.09 -40.96
C ALA A 23 19.29 -10.32 -41.39
N CYS A 24 19.05 -10.27 -42.70
CA CYS A 24 17.78 -9.84 -43.28
C CYS A 24 16.74 -10.91 -42.99
N SER A 25 15.64 -10.52 -42.36
CA SER A 25 14.32 -11.08 -42.64
C SER A 25 13.31 -9.95 -42.50
N ASP A 26 12.68 -9.63 -43.63
CA ASP A 26 11.54 -8.71 -43.66
C ASP A 26 10.35 -9.38 -42.99
N ASP A 27 10.04 -8.93 -41.78
CA ASP A 27 8.69 -8.96 -41.25
C ASP A 27 8.47 -7.61 -40.54
N ASN A 28 7.92 -6.69 -41.31
CA ASN A 28 7.54 -5.36 -40.87
C ASN A 28 6.18 -5.42 -40.13
N SER A 29 6.09 -6.15 -39.04
CA SER A 29 5.13 -5.84 -37.98
C SER A 29 5.82 -4.86 -37.04
N SER A 30 5.52 -3.59 -37.19
CA SER A 30 5.82 -2.60 -36.16
C SER A 30 5.10 -3.06 -34.87
N ILE A 31 5.81 -3.71 -33.97
CA ILE A 31 5.35 -3.86 -32.60
C ILE A 31 5.26 -2.42 -32.10
N SER A 32 4.05 -1.87 -32.05
CA SER A 32 3.84 -0.59 -31.36
C SER A 32 4.30 -0.81 -29.92
N ALA A 33 5.26 -0.01 -29.49
CA ALA A 33 5.69 -0.08 -28.11
C ALA A 33 4.45 0.10 -27.21
N GLU A 34 4.27 -0.80 -26.26
CA GLU A 34 3.14 -0.81 -25.35
C GLU A 34 3.11 0.51 -24.56
N TYR A 35 1.91 1.11 -24.44
CA TYR A 35 1.74 2.36 -23.67
C TYR A 35 1.55 2.00 -22.20
N ASN A 36 2.39 2.54 -21.34
CA ASN A 36 2.45 2.23 -19.92
C ASN A 36 2.53 3.51 -19.08
N PHE A 37 2.16 3.39 -17.81
CA PHE A 37 2.23 4.46 -16.82
C PHE A 37 3.37 4.18 -15.84
N ASN A 38 4.13 5.22 -15.49
CA ASN A 38 5.15 5.14 -14.44
C ASN A 38 5.05 6.35 -13.54
N ARG A 39 5.15 6.15 -12.23
CA ARG A 39 5.23 7.25 -11.26
C ARG A 39 6.50 8.07 -11.54
N ILE A 40 6.34 9.37 -11.75
CA ILE A 40 7.43 10.30 -12.04
C ILE A 40 7.74 11.20 -10.86
N SER A 41 6.76 11.47 -10.01
CA SER A 41 6.92 12.29 -8.81
C SER A 41 5.82 11.99 -7.79
N SER A 42 6.04 12.43 -6.56
CA SER A 42 5.03 12.52 -5.50
C SER A 42 5.20 13.87 -4.82
N PHE A 43 4.10 14.54 -4.52
CA PHE A 43 4.05 15.76 -3.73
C PHE A 43 3.52 15.38 -2.34
N MET A 44 4.31 15.61 -1.30
CA MET A 44 3.84 15.41 0.08
C MET A 44 3.01 16.62 0.50
N VAL A 45 1.78 16.40 0.95
CA VAL A 45 0.84 17.49 1.30
C VAL A 45 1.40 18.41 2.38
N CYS A 46 2.14 17.89 3.33
CA CYS A 46 2.83 18.65 4.37
C CYS A 46 3.84 19.69 3.83
N GLU A 47 4.26 19.63 2.55
CA GLU A 47 5.09 20.66 1.90
C GLU A 47 4.37 22.02 1.77
N GLN A 48 3.04 22.05 1.87
CA GLN A 48 2.28 23.29 1.98
C GLN A 48 2.57 24.04 3.29
N LEU A 49 2.92 23.33 4.35
CA LEU A 49 3.20 23.89 5.68
C LEU A 49 4.70 24.18 5.88
N ASP A 50 5.55 23.25 5.44
CA ASP A 50 7.02 23.30 5.58
C ASP A 50 7.66 22.51 4.44
N GLU A 51 8.57 23.13 3.69
CA GLU A 51 9.23 22.53 2.50
C GLU A 51 9.99 21.20 2.78
N ASN A 52 10.26 20.90 4.05
CA ASN A 52 10.91 19.67 4.47
C ASN A 52 9.97 18.73 5.24
N CYS A 53 8.68 19.02 5.29
CA CYS A 53 7.68 18.26 6.04
C CYS A 53 8.03 18.03 7.52
N ASN A 54 8.69 18.96 8.18
CA ASN A 54 9.04 18.87 9.61
C ASN A 54 7.86 19.23 10.54
N SER A 55 6.64 19.30 10.03
CA SER A 55 5.43 19.60 10.79
C SER A 55 4.82 18.32 11.37
N ASP A 56 4.41 18.37 12.64
CA ASP A 56 3.57 17.36 13.27
C ASP A 56 2.07 17.61 13.00
N THR A 57 1.74 18.61 12.21
CA THR A 57 0.36 18.92 11.78
C THR A 57 -0.09 17.91 10.73
N GLU A 58 -1.28 17.36 10.92
CA GLU A 58 -1.93 16.47 9.96
C GLU A 58 -2.29 17.22 8.70
N THR A 59 -2.12 16.59 7.56
CA THR A 59 -2.51 17.11 6.26
C THR A 59 -2.98 15.95 5.40
N VAL A 60 -4.06 16.15 4.66
CA VAL A 60 -4.72 15.09 3.90
C VAL A 60 -4.88 15.51 2.44
N ALA A 61 -4.90 14.57 1.52
CA ALA A 61 -5.38 14.75 0.17
C ALA A 61 -6.28 13.59 -0.19
N GLU A 62 -7.55 13.88 -0.40
CA GLU A 62 -8.57 12.90 -0.75
C GLU A 62 -8.98 13.06 -2.21
N ILE A 63 -9.70 14.12 -2.55
CA ILE A 63 -10.16 14.37 -3.92
C ILE A 63 -9.28 15.43 -4.59
N VAL A 64 -8.97 15.21 -5.87
CA VAL A 64 -8.11 16.10 -6.65
C VAL A 64 -8.75 16.48 -7.98
N ALA A 65 -8.67 17.76 -8.32
CA ALA A 65 -9.09 18.33 -9.60
C ALA A 65 -7.93 19.12 -10.25
N VAL A 66 -8.10 19.53 -11.50
CA VAL A 66 -7.08 20.26 -12.25
C VAL A 66 -7.65 21.46 -12.99
N THR A 67 -6.88 22.53 -13.09
CA THR A 67 -7.23 23.67 -13.94
C THR A 67 -7.32 23.29 -15.43
N PRO A 68 -8.13 23.99 -16.25
CA PRO A 68 -8.34 23.63 -17.66
C PRO A 68 -7.06 23.60 -18.51
N ASP A 69 -6.02 24.31 -18.10
CA ASP A 69 -4.69 24.27 -18.76
C ASP A 69 -3.82 23.08 -18.32
N GLY A 70 -4.31 22.28 -17.33
CA GLY A 70 -3.65 21.11 -16.80
C GLY A 70 -2.41 21.42 -15.94
N ASN A 71 -2.22 22.64 -15.47
CA ASN A 71 -0.96 23.06 -14.82
C ASN A 71 -1.05 23.22 -13.30
N THR A 72 -2.24 23.30 -12.72
CA THR A 72 -2.42 23.43 -11.28
C THR A 72 -3.39 22.38 -10.80
N LEU A 73 -2.94 21.52 -9.87
CA LEU A 73 -3.82 20.63 -9.11
C LEU A 73 -4.48 21.43 -7.98
N ILE A 74 -5.71 21.03 -7.66
CA ILE A 74 -6.49 21.54 -6.54
C ILE A 74 -6.99 20.31 -5.80
N TYR A 75 -6.77 20.22 -4.49
CA TYR A 75 -7.16 19.04 -3.71
C TYR A 75 -7.84 19.45 -2.40
N THR A 76 -8.66 18.57 -1.86
CA THR A 76 -9.27 18.71 -0.54
C THR A 76 -8.27 18.30 0.54
N ASP A 77 -8.19 19.12 1.61
CA ASP A 77 -7.46 18.81 2.84
C ASP A 77 -8.47 18.94 3.99
N SER A 78 -9.18 17.85 4.27
CA SER A 78 -10.23 17.75 5.27
C SER A 78 -9.69 18.05 6.66
N ALA A 79 -8.52 17.51 7.01
CA ALA A 79 -7.87 17.71 8.31
C ALA A 79 -7.53 19.18 8.62
N GLN A 80 -7.34 20.01 7.58
CA GLN A 80 -7.02 21.44 7.71
C GLN A 80 -8.15 22.37 7.27
N GLU A 81 -9.32 21.83 6.90
CA GLU A 81 -10.48 22.58 6.41
C GLU A 81 -10.11 23.57 5.29
N GLN A 82 -9.42 23.08 4.25
CA GLN A 82 -8.88 23.92 3.19
C GLN A 82 -8.80 23.22 1.83
N LEU A 83 -8.67 24.02 0.76
CA LEU A 83 -8.18 23.56 -0.53
C LEU A 83 -6.67 23.82 -0.64
N GLY A 84 -5.91 22.83 -1.11
CA GLY A 84 -4.51 23.00 -1.46
C GLY A 84 -4.31 23.16 -2.97
N PHE A 85 -3.28 23.90 -3.37
CA PHE A 85 -2.93 24.15 -4.77
C PHE A 85 -1.48 23.70 -5.03
N VAL A 86 -1.26 22.97 -6.14
CA VAL A 86 0.07 22.46 -6.52
C VAL A 86 0.36 22.81 -7.98
N ASP A 87 1.48 23.45 -8.24
CA ASP A 87 1.97 23.71 -9.59
C ASP A 87 2.63 22.45 -10.15
N ILE A 88 2.06 21.89 -11.21
CA ILE A 88 2.57 20.75 -11.96
C ILE A 88 2.99 21.11 -13.38
N THR A 89 3.26 22.40 -13.67
CA THR A 89 3.79 22.83 -14.97
C THR A 89 4.98 21.97 -15.38
N THR A 90 5.84 21.65 -14.42
CA THR A 90 6.92 20.66 -14.51
C THR A 90 6.49 19.43 -13.71
N SER A 91 5.88 18.44 -14.36
CA SER A 91 5.19 17.34 -13.69
C SER A 91 6.09 16.38 -12.88
N ASP A 92 7.39 16.37 -13.14
CA ASP A 92 8.40 15.64 -12.37
C ASP A 92 8.96 16.43 -11.18
N LEU A 93 8.52 17.70 -11.01
CA LEU A 93 8.88 18.58 -9.90
C LEU A 93 7.66 19.41 -9.47
N PRO A 94 6.65 18.80 -8.82
CA PRO A 94 5.49 19.53 -8.31
C PRO A 94 5.92 20.51 -7.21
N ILE A 95 5.25 21.65 -7.11
CA ILE A 95 5.61 22.73 -6.17
C ILE A 95 4.35 23.21 -5.45
N ALA A 96 4.42 23.36 -4.13
CA ALA A 96 3.38 23.97 -3.31
C ALA A 96 3.06 25.39 -3.80
N LYS A 97 1.76 25.70 -3.98
CA LYS A 97 1.28 26.98 -4.49
C LYS A 97 0.44 27.76 -3.49
N GLY A 98 0.27 27.19 -2.29
CA GLY A 98 -0.50 27.72 -1.18
C GLY A 98 -1.85 27.04 -1.03
N VAL A 99 -2.62 27.53 -0.09
CA VAL A 99 -3.90 26.97 0.33
C VAL A 99 -4.99 28.04 0.34
N TYR A 100 -6.26 27.60 0.37
CA TYR A 100 -7.43 28.44 0.62
C TYR A 100 -8.23 27.84 1.79
N PRO A 101 -8.36 28.53 2.95
CA PRO A 101 -9.14 28.04 4.08
C PRO A 101 -10.64 28.10 3.78
N LEU A 102 -11.38 27.07 4.19
CA LEU A 102 -12.82 26.94 4.05
C LEU A 102 -13.52 27.14 5.41
N ASN A 103 -14.85 27.09 5.42
CA ASN A 103 -15.66 27.24 6.63
C ASN A 103 -16.20 25.89 7.12
N GLY A 104 -15.41 24.86 6.96
CA GLY A 104 -15.73 23.48 7.31
C GLY A 104 -14.89 22.51 6.48
N GLU A 105 -15.21 21.27 6.59
CA GLU A 105 -14.50 20.15 5.99
C GLU A 105 -14.82 20.03 4.48
N PRO A 106 -13.84 20.16 3.57
CA PRO A 106 -14.08 19.89 2.16
C PRO A 106 -14.09 18.40 1.88
N THR A 107 -15.21 17.88 1.42
CA THR A 107 -15.37 16.47 1.03
C THR A 107 -14.97 16.25 -0.45
N SER A 108 -15.27 17.22 -1.33
CA SER A 108 -14.97 17.07 -2.75
C SER A 108 -14.66 18.41 -3.43
N VAL A 109 -13.98 18.36 -4.60
CA VAL A 109 -13.66 19.55 -5.40
C VAL A 109 -13.75 19.29 -6.90
N ALA A 110 -14.41 20.19 -7.63
CA ALA A 110 -14.42 20.20 -9.09
C ALA A 110 -13.99 21.57 -9.63
N VAL A 111 -13.68 21.65 -10.93
CA VAL A 111 -13.25 22.90 -11.56
C VAL A 111 -14.12 23.27 -12.74
N LYS A 112 -14.56 24.55 -12.77
CA LYS A 112 -15.21 25.17 -13.93
C LYS A 112 -14.46 26.45 -14.34
N GLY A 113 -13.74 26.38 -15.43
CA GLY A 113 -12.96 27.53 -15.93
C GLY A 113 -11.96 28.04 -14.90
N ASP A 114 -12.14 29.29 -14.42
CA ASP A 114 -11.30 29.92 -13.37
C ASP A 114 -11.89 29.73 -11.95
N TYR A 115 -12.82 28.80 -11.77
CA TYR A 115 -13.46 28.56 -10.48
C TYR A 115 -13.23 27.15 -9.98
N ALA A 116 -12.75 27.02 -8.73
CA ALA A 116 -12.82 25.81 -7.93
C ALA A 116 -14.17 25.81 -7.21
N LEU A 117 -14.84 24.67 -7.27
CA LEU A 117 -16.13 24.40 -6.65
C LEU A 117 -15.89 23.35 -5.55
N ALA A 118 -15.84 23.78 -4.30
CA ALA A 118 -15.63 22.89 -3.17
C ALA A 118 -16.96 22.56 -2.51
N ALA A 119 -17.28 21.28 -2.40
CA ALA A 119 -18.32 20.77 -1.52
C ALA A 119 -17.77 20.78 -0.09
N VAL A 120 -18.48 21.42 0.84
CA VAL A 120 -17.98 21.66 2.20
C VAL A 120 -19.04 21.25 3.21
N ASN A 121 -18.71 20.29 4.05
CA ASN A 121 -19.50 19.90 5.20
C ASN A 121 -19.38 20.97 6.29
N THR A 122 -20.52 21.51 6.73
CA THR A 122 -20.59 22.51 7.80
C THR A 122 -21.53 22.06 8.92
N SER A 123 -21.84 20.75 8.97
CA SER A 123 -22.75 20.16 9.95
C SER A 123 -22.24 20.34 11.38
N ASN A 124 -23.17 20.46 12.32
CA ASN A 124 -22.83 20.46 13.74
C ASN A 124 -22.77 19.04 14.31
N ASP A 125 -23.57 18.15 13.78
CA ASP A 125 -23.64 16.74 14.11
C ASP A 125 -24.46 16.01 13.00
N TYR A 126 -24.64 14.70 13.12
CA TYR A 126 -25.37 13.85 12.17
C TYR A 126 -26.88 14.15 12.03
N ILE A 127 -27.46 15.05 12.86
CA ILE A 127 -28.87 15.44 12.84
C ILE A 127 -29.04 16.90 12.41
N ASP A 128 -28.19 17.81 12.89
CA ASP A 128 -28.16 19.24 12.49
C ASP A 128 -27.17 19.41 11.33
N VAL A 129 -27.51 18.77 10.23
CA VAL A 129 -26.70 18.70 9.03
C VAL A 129 -26.75 19.99 8.22
N SER A 130 -25.65 20.39 7.65
CA SER A 130 -25.53 21.52 6.74
C SER A 130 -24.32 21.40 5.84
N GLY A 131 -24.36 22.10 4.70
CA GLY A 131 -23.23 22.15 3.78
C GLY A 131 -23.38 23.27 2.78
N GLU A 132 -22.26 23.65 2.21
CA GLU A 132 -22.20 24.72 1.21
C GLU A 132 -21.32 24.34 0.02
N LEU A 133 -21.66 24.87 -1.15
CA LEU A 133 -20.77 24.86 -2.31
C LEU A 133 -20.00 26.16 -2.32
N SER A 134 -18.74 26.12 -1.94
CA SER A 134 -17.82 27.26 -1.96
C SER A 134 -17.25 27.47 -3.36
N VAL A 135 -17.49 28.64 -3.95
CA VAL A 135 -17.01 29.03 -5.29
C VAL A 135 -15.81 29.94 -5.15
N ILE A 136 -14.60 29.42 -5.41
CA ILE A 136 -13.32 30.12 -5.25
C ILE A 136 -12.74 30.45 -6.62
N ARG A 137 -12.43 31.73 -6.89
CA ARG A 137 -11.69 32.10 -8.09
C ARG A 137 -10.23 31.73 -7.97
N ILE A 138 -9.76 30.82 -8.81
CA ILE A 138 -8.40 30.23 -8.76
C ILE A 138 -7.33 31.30 -9.01
N SER A 139 -7.51 32.14 -10.03
CA SER A 139 -6.50 33.15 -10.42
C SER A 139 -6.24 34.22 -9.36
N THR A 140 -7.19 34.45 -8.45
CA THR A 140 -7.09 35.49 -7.40
C THR A 140 -7.09 34.89 -5.97
N ASN A 141 -7.28 33.59 -5.84
CA ASN A 141 -7.43 32.90 -4.56
C ASN A 141 -8.50 33.57 -3.67
N ALA A 142 -9.69 33.82 -4.21
CA ALA A 142 -10.73 34.59 -3.54
C ALA A 142 -12.09 33.91 -3.62
N LEU A 143 -12.79 33.85 -2.50
CA LEU A 143 -14.19 33.42 -2.45
C LEU A 143 -15.07 34.41 -3.25
N ILE A 144 -15.89 33.85 -4.11
CA ILE A 144 -16.87 34.59 -4.89
C ILE A 144 -18.25 34.47 -4.23
N ARG A 145 -18.61 33.22 -3.87
CA ARG A 145 -19.93 32.95 -3.33
C ARG A 145 -19.93 31.60 -2.60
N ASN A 146 -20.76 31.48 -1.54
CA ASN A 146 -21.23 30.21 -0.99
C ASN A 146 -22.67 29.99 -1.41
N ILE A 147 -22.99 28.77 -1.81
CA ILE A 147 -24.34 28.29 -2.15
C ILE A 147 -24.75 27.29 -1.10
N ASP A 148 -25.82 27.54 -0.38
CA ASP A 148 -26.37 26.62 0.62
C ASP A 148 -26.90 25.36 -0.08
N LEU A 149 -26.41 24.21 0.35
CA LEU A 149 -26.79 22.88 -0.17
C LEU A 149 -27.91 22.24 0.68
N GLY A 150 -28.10 22.72 1.90
CA GLY A 150 -29.16 22.27 2.81
C GLY A 150 -29.02 20.82 3.26
N GLY A 151 -27.78 20.39 3.51
CA GLY A 151 -27.35 19.09 4.02
C GLY A 151 -25.86 18.88 3.80
N GLN A 152 -25.30 17.84 4.38
CA GLN A 152 -23.90 17.46 4.28
C GLN A 152 -23.61 16.92 2.87
N PRO A 153 -22.75 17.60 2.08
CA PRO A 153 -22.32 17.07 0.80
C PRO A 153 -21.25 16.01 0.97
N ASP A 154 -21.19 15.08 0.02
CA ASP A 154 -20.06 14.19 -0.18
C ASP A 154 -19.32 14.52 -1.49
N SER A 155 -19.83 14.18 -2.63
CA SER A 155 -19.16 14.32 -3.91
C SER A 155 -19.74 15.41 -4.81
N ILE A 156 -18.90 15.96 -5.73
CA ILE A 156 -19.32 16.91 -6.77
C ILE A 156 -18.70 16.57 -8.12
N ALA A 157 -19.51 16.57 -9.18
CA ALA A 157 -19.05 16.54 -10.57
C ALA A 157 -19.56 17.73 -11.38
N VAL A 158 -18.74 18.18 -12.35
CA VAL A 158 -19.11 19.22 -13.33
C VAL A 158 -19.27 18.55 -14.70
N SER A 159 -20.41 18.83 -15.37
CA SER A 159 -20.66 18.29 -16.70
C SER A 159 -19.55 18.66 -17.70
N PRO A 160 -19.21 17.77 -18.67
CA PRO A 160 -18.14 18.01 -19.63
C PRO A 160 -18.30 19.31 -20.44
N ASP A 161 -19.55 19.75 -20.68
CA ASP A 161 -19.85 21.01 -21.35
C ASP A 161 -19.82 22.24 -20.39
N GLY A 162 -19.69 21.99 -19.09
CA GLY A 162 -19.64 23.00 -18.04
C GLY A 162 -20.99 23.70 -17.79
N THR A 163 -22.11 23.12 -18.21
CA THR A 163 -23.45 23.71 -18.03
C THR A 163 -24.02 23.43 -16.65
N TYR A 164 -23.73 22.26 -16.10
CA TYR A 164 -24.23 21.79 -14.81
C TYR A 164 -23.11 21.33 -13.88
N ALA A 165 -23.40 21.38 -12.58
CA ALA A 165 -22.74 20.54 -11.60
C ALA A 165 -23.83 19.74 -10.85
N MET A 166 -23.49 18.56 -10.38
CA MET A 166 -24.27 17.81 -9.42
C MET A 166 -23.45 17.65 -8.14
N VAL A 167 -24.08 17.92 -7.00
CA VAL A 167 -23.56 17.65 -5.67
C VAL A 167 -24.48 16.60 -5.06
N VAL A 168 -23.90 15.52 -4.58
CA VAL A 168 -24.60 14.53 -3.77
C VAL A 168 -24.61 15.00 -2.32
N ILE A 169 -25.73 14.82 -1.64
CA ILE A 169 -25.93 15.19 -0.24
C ILE A 169 -26.24 13.89 0.49
N GLU A 170 -25.24 13.36 1.13
CA GLU A 170 -25.31 12.09 1.82
C GLU A 170 -26.07 12.23 3.15
N ASN A 171 -25.66 13.21 3.98
CA ASN A 171 -26.08 13.37 5.38
C ASN A 171 -25.64 12.16 6.23
N GLU A 172 -24.37 11.83 6.13
CA GLU A 172 -23.68 10.73 6.79
C GLU A 172 -24.32 10.30 8.13
N ARG A 173 -24.50 9.01 8.32
CA ARG A 173 -25.03 8.41 9.53
C ARG A 173 -23.97 8.33 10.66
N ASP A 174 -24.44 8.20 11.89
CA ASP A 174 -23.60 7.87 13.05
C ASP A 174 -23.40 6.36 13.13
N GLU A 175 -22.25 5.88 12.74
CA GLU A 175 -21.89 4.44 12.75
C GLU A 175 -21.90 3.80 14.14
N ASP A 176 -21.73 4.62 15.18
CA ASP A 176 -21.79 4.18 16.59
C ASP A 176 -23.23 4.04 17.12
N LEU A 177 -24.23 4.52 16.36
CA LEU A 177 -25.62 4.47 16.75
C LEU A 177 -26.34 3.25 16.13
N ASP A 178 -26.94 2.38 17.00
CA ASP A 178 -27.74 1.23 16.57
C ASP A 178 -27.03 0.33 15.53
N ASP A 179 -25.74 0.06 15.74
CA ASP A 179 -24.86 -0.71 14.87
C ASP A 179 -24.67 -0.08 13.46
N GLY A 180 -24.78 1.26 13.35
CA GLY A 180 -24.59 2.02 12.11
C GLY A 180 -25.68 1.83 11.05
N THR A 181 -26.76 1.13 11.36
CA THR A 181 -27.78 0.75 10.36
C THR A 181 -28.72 1.90 10.02
N PRO A 182 -28.93 2.25 8.73
CA PRO A 182 -29.99 3.18 8.32
C PRO A 182 -31.41 2.64 8.68
N PRO A 183 -32.44 3.51 8.87
CA PRO A 183 -32.42 4.94 8.58
C PRO A 183 -32.00 5.79 9.76
N GLN A 184 -31.17 6.78 9.50
CA GLN A 184 -30.75 7.82 10.46
C GLN A 184 -30.98 9.21 9.81
N LEU A 185 -32.14 9.77 9.94
CA LEU A 185 -32.57 11.00 9.23
C LEU A 185 -31.81 12.25 9.70
N PRO A 186 -31.59 13.24 8.80
CA PRO A 186 -32.33 13.47 7.54
C PRO A 186 -31.74 12.69 6.36
N ALA A 187 -32.61 12.19 5.50
CA ALA A 187 -32.26 11.45 4.30
C ALA A 187 -31.45 12.28 3.29
N GLY A 188 -30.57 11.61 2.58
CA GLY A 188 -29.79 12.20 1.49
C GLY A 188 -30.63 12.60 0.28
N LYS A 189 -30.01 13.39 -0.63
CA LYS A 189 -30.63 13.94 -1.83
C LYS A 189 -29.61 14.39 -2.83
N LEU A 190 -30.01 14.79 -4.04
CA LEU A 190 -29.10 15.38 -5.02
C LEU A 190 -29.41 16.88 -5.22
N VAL A 191 -28.38 17.66 -5.47
CA VAL A 191 -28.49 19.10 -5.79
C VAL A 191 -27.83 19.35 -7.14
N ILE A 192 -28.66 19.68 -8.15
CA ILE A 192 -28.18 20.14 -9.47
C ILE A 192 -27.95 21.64 -9.39
N VAL A 193 -26.75 22.09 -9.79
CA VAL A 193 -26.40 23.49 -9.91
C VAL A 193 -26.32 23.86 -11.39
N ASN A 194 -27.14 24.81 -11.84
CA ASN A 194 -27.03 25.37 -13.19
C ASN A 194 -25.91 26.41 -13.21
N LEU A 195 -24.85 26.11 -13.95
CA LEU A 195 -23.61 26.89 -13.99
C LEU A 195 -23.57 27.90 -15.15
N MET A 196 -24.69 28.23 -15.76
CA MET A 196 -24.74 29.22 -16.84
C MET A 196 -24.63 30.65 -16.31
N GLY A 197 -23.85 31.49 -16.97
CA GLY A 197 -23.57 32.86 -16.56
C GLY A 197 -22.44 32.98 -15.55
N GLU A 198 -22.44 34.09 -14.80
CA GLU A 198 -21.49 34.30 -13.71
C GLU A 198 -21.96 33.60 -12.44
N PRO A 199 -21.08 33.31 -11.46
CA PRO A 199 -21.48 32.57 -10.25
C PRO A 199 -22.66 33.16 -9.48
N GLU A 200 -22.89 34.47 -9.56
CA GLU A 200 -24.03 35.15 -8.94
C GLU A 200 -25.40 34.77 -9.54
N ASP A 201 -25.40 34.30 -10.80
CA ASP A 201 -26.58 33.91 -11.54
C ASP A 201 -26.92 32.41 -11.39
N TRP A 202 -26.02 31.61 -10.80
CA TRP A 202 -26.24 30.18 -10.67
C TRP A 202 -27.37 29.85 -9.74
N SER A 203 -28.13 28.81 -10.08
CA SER A 203 -29.31 28.37 -9.35
C SER A 203 -29.29 26.87 -9.07
N THR A 204 -29.93 26.46 -8.01
CA THR A 204 -30.00 25.07 -7.57
C THR A 204 -31.36 24.44 -7.77
N GLN A 205 -31.39 23.13 -8.01
CA GLN A 205 -32.61 22.32 -8.05
C GLN A 205 -32.31 20.97 -7.35
N ASN A 206 -33.20 20.56 -6.43
CA ASN A 206 -33.06 19.29 -5.72
C ASN A 206 -33.77 18.16 -6.49
N VAL A 207 -33.17 16.96 -6.40
CA VAL A 207 -33.75 15.68 -6.81
C VAL A 207 -33.89 14.82 -5.56
N ASN A 208 -35.11 14.33 -5.31
CA ASN A 208 -35.43 13.47 -4.17
C ASN A 208 -35.08 12.00 -4.50
N LEU A 209 -34.44 11.31 -3.59
CA LEU A 209 -34.06 9.90 -3.72
C LEU A 209 -34.87 8.97 -2.79
N THR A 210 -35.70 9.53 -1.91
CA THR A 210 -36.52 8.74 -0.97
C THR A 210 -37.44 7.80 -1.70
N ASP A 211 -37.65 6.58 -1.22
CA ASP A 211 -38.50 5.52 -1.77
C ASP A 211 -38.05 4.96 -3.14
N ILE A 212 -36.76 5.14 -3.54
CA ILE A 212 -36.22 4.63 -4.80
C ILE A 212 -35.52 3.28 -4.59
N ALA A 213 -34.59 3.20 -3.64
CA ALA A 213 -33.84 1.97 -3.37
C ALA A 213 -34.69 0.88 -2.71
N ASP A 214 -34.35 -0.39 -2.94
CA ASP A 214 -34.98 -1.54 -2.28
C ASP A 214 -34.58 -1.67 -0.82
N LEU A 215 -33.29 -1.36 -0.50
CA LEU A 215 -32.74 -1.35 0.84
C LEU A 215 -32.79 0.06 1.41
N TYR A 216 -33.17 0.21 2.65
CA TYR A 216 -33.18 1.47 3.40
C TYR A 216 -33.85 2.64 2.65
N SER A 217 -34.93 2.40 1.91
CA SER A 217 -35.54 3.34 0.98
C SER A 217 -35.96 4.70 1.56
N ALA A 218 -36.13 4.79 2.88
CA ALA A 218 -36.46 6.04 3.58
C ALA A 218 -35.18 6.92 3.81
N ASP A 219 -34.02 6.38 3.65
CA ASP A 219 -32.73 7.01 3.92
C ASP A 219 -31.74 6.64 2.82
N PRO A 220 -31.82 7.27 1.65
CA PRO A 220 -30.78 7.13 0.63
C PRO A 220 -29.50 7.86 1.07
N GLU A 221 -28.37 7.20 0.94
CA GLU A 221 -27.03 7.74 1.22
C GLU A 221 -26.22 7.77 -0.09
N PRO A 222 -26.32 8.88 -0.88
CA PRO A 222 -25.60 9.02 -2.12
C PRO A 222 -24.17 9.48 -1.87
N GLU A 223 -23.21 8.68 -2.37
CA GLU A 223 -21.75 8.84 -2.19
C GLU A 223 -21.10 9.58 -3.37
N TYR A 224 -21.07 8.96 -4.50
CA TYR A 224 -20.28 9.45 -5.62
C TYR A 224 -21.11 9.80 -6.84
N VAL A 225 -20.58 10.73 -7.67
CA VAL A 225 -21.25 11.17 -8.91
C VAL A 225 -20.25 11.40 -10.04
N ASP A 226 -20.60 10.94 -11.24
CA ASP A 226 -19.95 11.37 -12.48
C ASP A 226 -20.99 11.72 -13.56
N ILE A 227 -20.60 12.57 -14.52
CA ILE A 227 -21.51 13.12 -15.54
C ILE A 227 -20.95 12.86 -16.93
N ASN A 228 -21.75 12.22 -17.79
CA ASN A 228 -21.34 11.94 -19.17
C ASN A 228 -21.58 13.14 -20.12
N THR A 229 -21.17 12.96 -21.40
CA THR A 229 -21.28 14.01 -22.44
C THR A 229 -22.72 14.36 -22.85
N ASP A 230 -23.71 13.57 -22.47
CA ASP A 230 -25.14 13.83 -22.71
C ASP A 230 -25.82 14.49 -21.51
N ASN A 231 -25.02 14.95 -20.51
CA ASN A 231 -25.48 15.54 -19.23
C ASN A 231 -26.36 14.57 -18.42
N ILE A 232 -26.07 13.28 -18.48
CA ILE A 232 -26.64 12.27 -17.60
C ILE A 232 -25.64 12.02 -16.47
N ALA A 233 -26.06 12.23 -15.24
CA ALA A 233 -25.30 11.85 -14.06
C ALA A 233 -25.56 10.39 -13.70
N VAL A 234 -24.52 9.68 -13.26
CA VAL A 234 -24.64 8.42 -12.52
C VAL A 234 -24.27 8.70 -11.07
N VAL A 235 -25.04 8.15 -10.14
CA VAL A 235 -24.89 8.32 -8.70
C VAL A 235 -24.92 6.95 -8.03
N THR A 236 -23.99 6.69 -7.15
CA THR A 236 -23.97 5.54 -6.26
C THR A 236 -24.67 5.87 -4.96
N LEU A 237 -25.39 4.90 -4.41
CA LEU A 237 -25.97 4.92 -3.08
C LEU A 237 -25.41 3.68 -2.38
N GLN A 238 -24.33 3.85 -1.63
CA GLN A 238 -23.47 2.76 -1.18
C GLN A 238 -24.24 1.81 -0.25
N GLU A 239 -24.71 2.26 0.90
CA GLU A 239 -25.43 1.45 1.89
C GLU A 239 -26.76 0.93 1.37
N ASN A 240 -27.37 1.64 0.42
CA ASN A 240 -28.57 1.16 -0.25
C ASN A 240 -28.27 0.09 -1.32
N ASN A 241 -26.98 -0.16 -1.62
CA ASN A 241 -26.52 -1.03 -2.71
C ASN A 241 -27.26 -0.73 -4.02
N HIS A 242 -27.31 0.57 -4.40
CA HIS A 242 -28.19 1.05 -5.46
C HIS A 242 -27.49 2.09 -6.36
N ILE A 243 -27.95 2.22 -7.60
CA ILE A 243 -27.41 3.15 -8.59
C ILE A 243 -28.58 3.93 -9.23
N VAL A 244 -28.36 5.24 -9.43
CA VAL A 244 -29.37 6.14 -9.99
C VAL A 244 -28.79 6.92 -11.19
N LEU A 245 -29.53 6.99 -12.29
CA LEU A 245 -29.22 7.84 -13.45
C LEU A 245 -30.15 9.04 -13.50
N VAL A 246 -29.59 10.25 -13.63
CA VAL A 246 -30.32 11.52 -13.60
C VAL A 246 -29.99 12.35 -14.81
N ASP A 247 -31.04 12.78 -15.53
CA ASP A 247 -30.95 13.78 -16.60
C ASP A 247 -30.91 15.18 -15.97
N LEU A 248 -29.82 15.89 -16.12
CA LEU A 248 -29.56 17.18 -15.48
C LEU A 248 -30.35 18.32 -16.11
N GLU A 249 -30.74 18.22 -17.40
CA GLU A 249 -31.54 19.23 -18.07
C GLU A 249 -33.00 19.25 -17.54
N THR A 250 -33.54 18.05 -17.32
CA THR A 250 -34.90 17.88 -16.84
C THR A 250 -35.05 17.70 -15.33
N ALA A 251 -33.91 17.50 -14.64
CA ALA A 251 -33.82 17.14 -13.23
C ALA A 251 -34.68 15.93 -12.86
N SER A 252 -34.63 14.90 -13.68
CA SER A 252 -35.46 13.70 -13.51
C SER A 252 -34.60 12.43 -13.54
N ILE A 253 -34.96 11.47 -12.68
CA ILE A 253 -34.38 10.13 -12.68
C ILE A 253 -34.84 9.42 -13.95
N THR A 254 -33.88 8.92 -14.73
CA THR A 254 -34.11 8.23 -16.00
C THR A 254 -34.02 6.72 -15.89
N ALA A 255 -33.23 6.24 -14.92
CA ALA A 255 -33.09 4.83 -14.54
C ALA A 255 -32.66 4.72 -13.08
N GLU A 256 -33.00 3.60 -12.46
CA GLU A 256 -32.55 3.23 -11.13
C GLU A 256 -32.54 1.70 -11.00
N PHE A 257 -31.59 1.13 -10.27
CA PHE A 257 -31.48 -0.31 -10.10
C PHE A 257 -30.50 -0.67 -8.97
N SER A 258 -30.75 -1.82 -8.34
CA SER A 258 -29.80 -2.39 -7.36
C SER A 258 -28.48 -2.72 -8.03
N ALA A 259 -27.35 -2.44 -7.36
CA ALA A 259 -26.03 -2.88 -7.78
C ALA A 259 -25.87 -4.42 -7.74
N GLY A 260 -26.80 -5.10 -7.06
CA GLY A 260 -26.84 -6.55 -6.97
C GLY A 260 -25.74 -7.14 -6.09
N THR A 261 -25.47 -8.43 -6.25
CA THR A 261 -24.52 -9.18 -5.42
C THR A 261 -23.45 -9.86 -6.28
N VAL A 262 -22.39 -10.32 -5.65
CA VAL A 262 -21.32 -11.13 -6.27
C VAL A 262 -21.06 -12.38 -5.45
N ASP A 263 -20.70 -13.49 -6.12
CA ASP A 263 -20.13 -14.67 -5.48
C ASP A 263 -18.61 -14.58 -5.61
N LEU A 264 -17.90 -14.70 -4.48
CA LEU A 264 -16.44 -14.63 -4.41
C LEU A 264 -15.89 -16.01 -4.04
N GLU A 265 -14.91 -16.48 -4.80
CA GLU A 265 -14.24 -17.75 -4.58
C GLU A 265 -12.74 -17.54 -4.42
N LEU A 266 -12.08 -18.41 -3.65
CA LEU A 266 -10.62 -18.36 -3.45
C LEU A 266 -10.14 -17.00 -2.92
N ILE A 267 -10.85 -16.45 -1.96
CA ILE A 267 -10.49 -15.27 -1.19
C ILE A 267 -9.98 -15.68 0.19
N ASP A 268 -9.42 -14.74 0.91
CA ASP A 268 -9.16 -14.85 2.34
C ASP A 268 -10.27 -14.14 3.12
N THR A 269 -10.73 -14.75 4.20
CA THR A 269 -11.79 -14.19 5.08
C THR A 269 -11.40 -14.19 6.54
N ASP A 270 -10.21 -14.66 6.87
CA ASP A 270 -9.74 -14.77 8.23
C ASP A 270 -8.70 -13.69 8.54
N GLU A 271 -8.76 -13.16 9.74
CA GLU A 271 -7.78 -12.24 10.30
C GLU A 271 -7.15 -12.93 11.52
N GLU A 272 -5.92 -13.41 11.39
CA GLU A 272 -5.19 -14.00 12.50
C GLU A 272 -4.25 -13.01 13.17
N ASP A 273 -3.98 -13.20 14.47
CA ASP A 273 -3.02 -12.38 15.24
C ASP A 273 -1.59 -12.41 14.66
N SER A 274 -1.27 -13.45 13.90
CA SER A 274 -0.10 -13.51 13.02
C SER A 274 -0.62 -13.77 11.62
N ALA A 275 -0.44 -12.85 10.71
CA ALA A 275 -0.99 -12.87 9.35
C ALA A 275 -0.80 -14.21 8.63
N LEU A 276 -1.80 -14.66 7.90
CA LEU A 276 -1.74 -15.89 7.12
C LEU A 276 -2.66 -15.83 5.90
N ILE A 277 -2.17 -15.35 4.79
CA ILE A 277 -2.95 -15.23 3.55
C ILE A 277 -3.21 -16.60 2.94
N THR A 278 -4.43 -17.11 3.04
CA THR A 278 -4.79 -18.45 2.59
C THR A 278 -5.40 -18.51 1.20
N LEU A 279 -6.18 -17.53 0.77
CA LEU A 279 -6.92 -17.47 -0.50
C LEU A 279 -7.70 -18.77 -0.80
N SER A 280 -8.41 -19.30 0.19
CA SER A 280 -9.07 -20.61 0.10
C SER A 280 -10.55 -20.59 0.47
N HIS A 281 -11.08 -19.42 0.83
CA HIS A 281 -12.47 -19.26 1.27
C HIS A 281 -13.37 -18.76 0.14
N ASN A 282 -14.68 -18.89 0.34
CA ASN A 282 -15.71 -18.39 -0.57
C ASN A 282 -16.74 -17.60 0.22
N GLN A 283 -17.30 -16.59 -0.41
CA GLN A 283 -18.45 -15.83 0.08
C GLN A 283 -19.51 -15.75 -1.02
N ASP A 284 -20.75 -16.07 -0.70
CA ASP A 284 -21.86 -16.09 -1.64
C ASP A 284 -22.76 -14.87 -1.42
N GLN A 285 -23.26 -14.27 -2.51
CA GLN A 285 -24.27 -13.22 -2.51
C GLN A 285 -23.87 -11.97 -1.70
N ILE A 286 -22.60 -11.55 -1.81
CA ILE A 286 -22.12 -10.34 -1.15
C ILE A 286 -22.63 -9.11 -1.90
N PRO A 287 -23.29 -8.15 -1.26
CA PRO A 287 -23.66 -6.86 -1.86
C PRO A 287 -22.43 -6.13 -2.41
N ARG A 288 -22.61 -5.39 -3.52
CA ARG A 288 -21.50 -4.62 -4.09
C ARG A 288 -21.20 -3.37 -3.30
N GLU A 289 -22.24 -2.71 -2.83
CA GLU A 289 -22.14 -1.45 -2.09
C GLU A 289 -21.13 -0.52 -2.76
N PRO A 290 -21.43 -0.04 -3.99
CA PRO A 290 -20.47 0.71 -4.79
C PRO A 290 -20.30 2.13 -4.25
N ASP A 291 -19.04 2.55 -4.09
CA ASP A 291 -18.66 3.92 -3.81
C ASP A 291 -18.33 4.66 -5.13
N GLY A 292 -17.03 4.81 -5.47
CA GLY A 292 -16.59 5.57 -6.65
C GLY A 292 -17.17 5.09 -7.96
N VAL A 293 -17.55 6.03 -8.85
CA VAL A 293 -18.12 5.73 -10.17
C VAL A 293 -17.55 6.63 -11.25
N SER A 294 -17.31 6.08 -12.46
CA SER A 294 -16.87 6.85 -13.62
C SER A 294 -17.47 6.35 -14.92
N TRP A 295 -17.95 7.27 -15.79
CA TRP A 295 -18.44 6.96 -17.11
C TRP A 295 -17.32 6.52 -18.05
N ILE A 296 -17.48 5.37 -18.69
CA ILE A 296 -16.62 4.92 -19.80
C ILE A 296 -17.01 5.60 -21.11
N ASN A 297 -18.32 5.71 -21.33
CA ASN A 297 -18.95 6.39 -22.46
C ASN A 297 -20.43 6.62 -22.12
N THR A 298 -21.28 7.00 -23.10
CA THR A 298 -22.73 7.23 -22.84
C THR A 298 -23.56 5.95 -22.65
N GLU A 299 -22.95 4.75 -22.78
CA GLU A 299 -23.65 3.46 -22.66
C GLU A 299 -23.18 2.65 -21.45
N TYR A 300 -21.93 2.85 -21.00
CA TYR A 300 -21.30 2.08 -19.91
C TYR A 300 -20.62 2.99 -18.89
N PHE A 301 -20.63 2.56 -17.63
CA PHE A 301 -19.89 3.15 -16.53
C PHE A 301 -19.30 2.05 -15.63
N ALA A 302 -18.26 2.37 -14.89
CA ALA A 302 -17.62 1.47 -13.93
C ALA A 302 -17.86 1.97 -12.50
N THR A 303 -17.98 1.03 -11.55
CA THR A 303 -18.01 1.29 -10.11
C THR A 303 -16.84 0.62 -9.41
N ALA A 304 -16.31 1.26 -8.38
CA ALA A 304 -15.52 0.61 -7.34
C ALA A 304 -16.51 0.00 -6.34
N ASP A 305 -16.42 -1.29 -6.10
CA ASP A 305 -17.35 -2.01 -5.24
C ASP A 305 -16.68 -2.22 -3.87
N GLU A 306 -16.54 -1.17 -3.10
CA GLU A 306 -15.83 -1.12 -1.82
C GLU A 306 -16.57 -1.91 -0.75
N GLY A 307 -17.85 -1.59 -0.60
CA GLY A 307 -18.70 -2.07 0.48
C GLY A 307 -18.55 -1.27 1.77
N ASP A 308 -19.62 -1.24 2.53
CA ASP A 308 -19.61 -0.60 3.84
C ASP A 308 -20.37 -1.41 4.88
N LEU A 309 -21.69 -1.53 4.75
CA LEU A 309 -22.58 -2.09 5.76
C LEU A 309 -22.54 -3.63 5.82
N ASP A 310 -22.63 -4.29 4.68
CA ASP A 310 -22.75 -5.75 4.56
C ASP A 310 -21.46 -6.43 4.03
N GLY A 311 -20.34 -5.69 4.03
CA GLY A 311 -19.05 -6.12 3.49
C GLY A 311 -18.97 -5.94 1.97
N GLY A 312 -17.84 -5.56 1.44
CA GLY A 312 -17.64 -5.21 0.05
C GLY A 312 -17.40 -6.38 -0.88
N SER A 313 -17.62 -6.16 -2.16
CA SER A 313 -17.35 -7.15 -3.20
C SER A 313 -15.88 -7.22 -3.63
N ARG A 314 -14.99 -6.44 -3.04
CA ARG A 314 -13.51 -6.49 -3.23
C ARG A 314 -13.05 -6.22 -4.66
N GLY A 315 -13.92 -5.69 -5.51
CA GLY A 315 -13.67 -5.58 -6.93
C GLY A 315 -14.26 -4.33 -7.58
N PHE A 316 -14.35 -4.36 -8.89
CA PHE A 316 -15.06 -3.35 -9.66
C PHE A 316 -16.06 -3.99 -10.61
N THR A 317 -17.12 -3.24 -10.95
CA THR A 317 -18.15 -3.71 -11.88
C THR A 317 -18.34 -2.69 -13.02
N ILE A 318 -18.63 -3.16 -14.22
CA ILE A 318 -19.05 -2.33 -15.34
C ILE A 318 -20.52 -2.63 -15.63
N PHE A 319 -21.34 -1.58 -15.60
CA PHE A 319 -22.76 -1.64 -15.88
C PHE A 319 -23.11 -0.96 -17.21
N ASP A 320 -24.21 -1.39 -17.85
CA ASP A 320 -24.87 -0.59 -18.87
C ASP A 320 -25.90 0.34 -18.23
N THR A 321 -26.46 1.28 -19.01
CA THR A 321 -27.45 2.24 -18.53
C THR A 321 -28.81 1.62 -18.15
N GLN A 322 -29.02 0.33 -18.35
CA GLN A 322 -30.20 -0.43 -17.94
C GLN A 322 -29.93 -1.28 -16.68
N GLY A 323 -28.74 -1.18 -16.08
CA GLY A 323 -28.34 -1.94 -14.91
C GLY A 323 -27.91 -3.38 -15.19
N SER A 324 -27.66 -3.74 -16.47
CA SER A 324 -27.08 -5.04 -16.76
C SER A 324 -25.58 -5.02 -16.50
N ILE A 325 -25.06 -6.04 -15.81
CA ILE A 325 -23.64 -6.19 -15.57
C ILE A 325 -22.95 -6.63 -16.86
N ALA A 326 -22.11 -5.77 -17.43
CA ALA A 326 -21.29 -6.07 -18.58
C ALA A 326 -20.01 -6.81 -18.19
N TYR A 327 -19.44 -6.50 -17.03
CA TYR A 327 -18.25 -7.15 -16.46
C TYR A 327 -18.24 -7.02 -14.94
N SER A 328 -17.71 -8.01 -14.24
CA SER A 328 -17.36 -7.95 -12.81
C SER A 328 -16.00 -8.57 -12.61
N SER A 329 -15.14 -7.92 -11.84
CA SER A 329 -13.77 -8.39 -11.58
C SER A 329 -13.71 -9.56 -10.58
N GLY A 330 -14.75 -9.77 -9.77
CA GLY A 330 -14.75 -10.77 -8.71
C GLY A 330 -13.54 -10.59 -7.76
N ASN A 331 -12.85 -11.69 -7.45
CA ASN A 331 -11.68 -11.73 -6.57
C ASN A 331 -10.37 -11.22 -7.23
N ARG A 332 -10.42 -10.69 -8.45
CA ARG A 332 -9.22 -10.43 -9.25
C ARG A 332 -8.27 -9.42 -8.61
N LEU A 333 -8.79 -8.40 -7.92
CA LEU A 333 -7.95 -7.37 -7.31
C LEU A 333 -7.21 -7.92 -6.09
N ASP A 334 -7.84 -8.71 -5.24
CA ASP A 334 -7.21 -9.41 -4.12
C ASP A 334 -6.06 -10.31 -4.61
N HIS A 335 -6.30 -11.08 -5.68
CA HIS A 335 -5.25 -11.93 -6.26
C HIS A 335 -4.09 -11.13 -6.83
N LEU A 336 -4.34 -9.99 -7.47
CA LEU A 336 -3.27 -9.09 -7.94
C LEU A 336 -2.52 -8.47 -6.77
N ALA A 337 -3.22 -8.03 -5.72
CA ALA A 337 -2.59 -7.51 -4.51
C ALA A 337 -1.66 -8.57 -3.87
N ALA A 338 -2.14 -9.81 -3.72
CA ALA A 338 -1.34 -10.93 -3.21
C ALA A 338 -0.15 -11.26 -4.13
N GLN A 339 -0.35 -11.23 -5.46
CA GLN A 339 0.69 -11.46 -6.45
C GLN A 339 1.84 -10.43 -6.34
N TYR A 340 1.53 -9.21 -5.95
CA TYR A 340 2.50 -8.11 -5.83
C TYR A 340 3.00 -7.86 -4.41
N GLY A 341 2.57 -8.66 -3.42
CA GLY A 341 2.97 -8.52 -2.02
C GLY A 341 2.32 -7.34 -1.31
N HIS A 342 1.11 -6.97 -1.72
CA HIS A 342 0.34 -5.85 -1.20
C HIS A 342 -1.00 -6.26 -0.58
N TYR A 343 -1.27 -7.55 -0.44
CA TYR A 343 -2.55 -8.00 0.12
C TYR A 343 -2.69 -7.56 1.59
N PRO A 344 -3.79 -6.88 1.94
CA PRO A 344 -4.00 -6.34 3.29
C PRO A 344 -4.66 -7.39 4.19
N ASP A 345 -3.88 -8.30 4.76
CA ASP A 345 -4.37 -9.41 5.58
C ASP A 345 -5.29 -8.99 6.75
N GLY A 346 -4.97 -7.89 7.43
CA GLY A 346 -5.81 -7.32 8.49
C GLY A 346 -7.19 -6.79 8.04
N ARG A 347 -7.54 -6.98 6.76
CA ARG A 347 -8.85 -6.66 6.18
C ARG A 347 -9.53 -7.87 5.55
N SER A 348 -8.93 -9.07 5.69
CA SER A 348 -9.45 -10.31 5.10
C SER A 348 -10.85 -10.68 5.59
N GLY A 349 -11.11 -10.50 6.88
CA GLY A 349 -12.40 -10.77 7.50
C GLY A 349 -13.50 -9.75 7.14
N ASN A 350 -13.14 -8.64 6.48
CA ASN A 350 -14.03 -7.55 6.16
C ASN A 350 -14.13 -7.35 4.64
N LYS A 351 -13.40 -6.39 4.07
CA LYS A 351 -13.58 -5.92 2.68
C LYS A 351 -12.35 -6.19 1.78
N GLY A 352 -11.31 -6.88 2.28
CA GLY A 352 -10.10 -7.22 1.53
C GLY A 352 -9.32 -5.99 1.05
N ASN A 353 -9.10 -5.87 -0.25
CA ASN A 353 -8.29 -4.79 -0.83
C ASN A 353 -8.98 -3.42 -0.89
N GLU A 354 -10.28 -3.34 -0.64
CA GLU A 354 -11.11 -2.13 -0.62
C GLU A 354 -10.83 -1.20 -1.82
N PRO A 355 -11.49 -1.45 -2.96
CA PRO A 355 -11.43 -0.55 -4.11
C PRO A 355 -12.32 0.68 -3.86
N GLU A 356 -11.71 1.82 -3.62
CA GLU A 356 -12.35 3.07 -3.22
C GLU A 356 -12.92 3.83 -4.41
N ASN A 357 -12.11 3.99 -5.44
CA ASN A 357 -12.49 4.86 -6.54
C ASN A 357 -12.08 4.30 -7.91
N VAL A 358 -12.78 4.72 -8.93
CA VAL A 358 -12.49 4.43 -10.33
C VAL A 358 -12.41 5.71 -11.15
N GLU A 359 -11.41 5.81 -12.02
CA GLU A 359 -11.24 6.94 -12.94
C GLU A 359 -11.04 6.44 -14.37
N VAL A 360 -11.69 7.09 -15.33
CA VAL A 360 -11.58 6.76 -16.75
C VAL A 360 -10.85 7.85 -17.52
N GLY A 361 -9.82 7.47 -18.26
CA GLY A 361 -9.07 8.39 -19.12
C GLY A 361 -8.68 7.79 -20.47
N THR A 362 -8.78 8.58 -21.54
CA THR A 362 -8.35 8.15 -22.87
C THR A 362 -6.94 8.65 -23.16
N PHE A 363 -5.96 7.72 -23.18
CA PHE A 363 -4.56 8.03 -23.45
C PHE A 363 -4.10 7.37 -24.74
N ASN A 364 -3.43 8.12 -25.60
CA ASN A 364 -2.96 7.63 -26.90
C ASN A 364 -4.07 6.93 -27.72
N GLY A 365 -5.32 7.35 -27.55
CA GLY A 365 -6.49 6.80 -28.25
C GLY A 365 -7.06 5.50 -27.66
N VAL A 366 -6.55 5.05 -26.53
CA VAL A 366 -7.05 3.87 -25.79
C VAL A 366 -7.73 4.36 -24.51
N PRO A 367 -8.98 3.95 -24.21
CA PRO A 367 -9.60 4.22 -22.91
C PRO A 367 -9.04 3.26 -21.86
N TYR A 368 -8.64 3.81 -20.72
CA TYR A 368 -8.17 3.08 -19.56
C TYR A 368 -9.09 3.34 -18.37
N LEU A 369 -9.30 2.29 -17.58
CA LEU A 369 -9.87 2.35 -16.24
C LEU A 369 -8.75 2.24 -15.22
N PHE A 370 -8.71 3.15 -14.26
CA PHE A 370 -7.83 3.14 -13.11
C PHE A 370 -8.69 2.83 -11.88
N VAL A 371 -8.35 1.79 -11.15
CA VAL A 371 -9.07 1.36 -9.95
C VAL A 371 -8.14 1.58 -8.76
N ASN A 372 -8.47 2.51 -7.90
CA ASN A 372 -7.74 2.79 -6.67
C ASN A 372 -8.13 1.76 -5.62
N SER A 373 -7.17 1.04 -5.10
CA SER A 373 -7.36 0.06 -4.04
C SER A 373 -6.72 0.60 -2.77
N GLU A 374 -7.54 1.10 -1.86
CA GLU A 374 -7.14 1.84 -0.68
C GLU A 374 -6.19 1.00 0.19
N ARG A 375 -6.63 -0.19 0.60
CA ARG A 375 -5.86 -1.01 1.55
C ARG A 375 -4.68 -1.73 0.91
N ALA A 376 -4.72 -1.98 -0.40
CA ALA A 376 -3.56 -2.54 -1.10
C ALA A 376 -2.52 -1.46 -1.50
N ASN A 377 -2.84 -0.17 -1.36
CA ASN A 377 -1.96 0.94 -1.76
C ASN A 377 -1.51 0.84 -3.23
N LEU A 378 -2.43 0.42 -4.09
CA LEU A 378 -2.19 0.21 -5.52
C LEU A 378 -3.27 0.89 -6.37
N VAL A 379 -2.90 1.20 -7.62
CA VAL A 379 -3.86 1.53 -8.67
C VAL A 379 -3.77 0.45 -9.75
N PHE A 380 -4.87 -0.24 -10.01
CA PHE A 380 -4.95 -1.24 -11.06
C PHE A 380 -5.39 -0.61 -12.37
N VAL A 381 -4.67 -0.88 -13.45
CA VAL A 381 -4.89 -0.28 -14.77
C VAL A 381 -5.44 -1.31 -15.73
N TYR A 382 -6.59 -1.01 -16.33
CA TYR A 382 -7.25 -1.85 -17.35
C TYR A 382 -7.43 -1.09 -18.67
N ASP A 383 -7.18 -1.76 -19.77
CA ASP A 383 -7.63 -1.33 -21.12
C ASP A 383 -9.10 -1.73 -21.25
N ILE A 384 -9.96 -0.74 -21.40
CA ILE A 384 -11.41 -0.89 -21.52
C ILE A 384 -11.93 -0.52 -22.91
N THR A 385 -11.11 -0.75 -23.95
CA THR A 385 -11.54 -0.61 -25.36
C THR A 385 -12.80 -1.41 -25.64
N ASP A 386 -12.92 -2.58 -25.02
CA ASP A 386 -14.17 -3.35 -24.93
C ASP A 386 -14.61 -3.40 -23.46
N PRO A 387 -15.62 -2.62 -23.05
CA PRO A 387 -16.09 -2.61 -21.66
C PRO A 387 -16.60 -3.95 -21.14
N THR A 388 -16.96 -4.87 -22.05
CA THR A 388 -17.41 -6.22 -21.66
C THR A 388 -16.27 -7.20 -21.43
N GLN A 389 -15.03 -6.83 -21.81
CA GLN A 389 -13.83 -7.64 -21.67
C GLN A 389 -12.60 -6.78 -21.32
N PRO A 390 -12.58 -6.13 -20.15
CA PRO A 390 -11.44 -5.33 -19.69
C PRO A 390 -10.15 -6.16 -19.67
N ILE A 391 -9.06 -5.58 -20.15
CA ILE A 391 -7.74 -6.24 -20.19
C ILE A 391 -6.84 -5.61 -19.15
N TYR A 392 -6.47 -6.37 -18.12
CA TYR A 392 -5.49 -5.92 -17.14
C TYR A 392 -4.14 -5.59 -17.80
N LYS A 393 -3.58 -4.43 -17.48
CA LYS A 393 -2.32 -3.93 -18.02
C LYS A 393 -1.18 -3.91 -17.01
N GLN A 394 -1.39 -3.29 -15.86
CA GLN A 394 -0.37 -3.11 -14.82
C GLN A 394 -0.98 -2.67 -13.49
N ALA A 395 -0.20 -2.79 -12.41
CA ALA A 395 -0.42 -2.06 -11.17
C ALA A 395 0.53 -0.88 -11.07
N LEU A 396 0.09 0.19 -10.40
CA LEU A 396 0.92 1.36 -10.06
C LEU A 396 1.04 1.44 -8.53
N PRO A 397 2.24 1.71 -7.99
CA PRO A 397 2.40 1.90 -6.56
C PRO A 397 1.85 3.29 -6.17
N ALA A 398 0.93 3.34 -5.24
CA ALA A 398 0.36 4.59 -4.71
C ALA A 398 1.09 5.08 -3.45
N GLY A 399 0.60 6.12 -2.81
CA GLY A 399 0.81 6.41 -1.40
C GLY A 399 -0.03 5.48 -0.53
N VAL A 400 -0.12 5.74 0.76
CA VAL A 400 -0.97 4.95 1.67
C VAL A 400 -2.39 5.51 1.64
N GLY A 401 -3.38 4.64 1.43
CA GLY A 401 -4.78 5.03 1.26
C GLY A 401 -5.00 5.85 -0.03
N PRO A 402 -4.89 5.24 -1.25
CA PRO A 402 -5.25 5.95 -2.48
C PRO A 402 -6.77 6.06 -2.62
N GLU A 403 -7.24 7.29 -2.69
CA GLU A 403 -8.63 7.70 -2.82
C GLU A 403 -8.93 8.25 -4.22
N GLY A 404 -9.01 9.58 -4.34
CA GLY A 404 -9.36 10.24 -5.58
C GLY A 404 -8.34 10.03 -6.71
N GLY A 405 -8.83 9.63 -7.88
CA GLY A 405 -8.09 9.53 -9.13
C GLY A 405 -8.43 10.66 -10.09
N LEU A 406 -7.45 11.15 -10.86
CA LEU A 406 -7.66 12.20 -11.86
C LEU A 406 -6.83 11.93 -13.12
N ALA A 407 -7.50 11.65 -14.23
CA ALA A 407 -6.86 11.55 -15.53
C ALA A 407 -6.69 12.94 -16.18
N ILE A 408 -5.49 13.24 -16.68
CA ILE A 408 -5.16 14.44 -17.43
C ILE A 408 -4.61 14.05 -18.82
N PRO A 409 -5.45 13.54 -19.74
CA PRO A 409 -4.98 12.98 -21.02
C PRO A 409 -4.25 13.99 -21.89
N SER A 410 -4.60 15.29 -21.79
CA SER A 410 -3.92 16.39 -22.52
C SER A 410 -2.43 16.53 -22.18
N ARG A 411 -2.00 15.94 -21.06
CA ARG A 411 -0.61 15.95 -20.57
C ARG A 411 0.00 14.56 -20.45
N ASP A 412 -0.73 13.52 -20.82
CA ASP A 412 -0.38 12.11 -20.56
C ASP A 412 -0.14 11.83 -19.06
N LEU A 413 -0.91 12.45 -18.16
CA LEU A 413 -0.76 12.28 -16.71
C LEU A 413 -2.00 11.63 -16.10
N LEU A 414 -1.73 10.79 -15.09
CA LEU A 414 -2.68 10.38 -14.05
C LEU A 414 -2.17 10.94 -12.73
N VAL A 415 -3.04 11.45 -11.90
CA VAL A 415 -2.76 11.88 -10.51
C VAL A 415 -3.63 11.08 -9.58
N VAL A 416 -3.07 10.62 -8.48
CA VAL A 416 -3.81 9.89 -7.44
C VAL A 416 -3.49 10.52 -6.09
N ALA A 417 -4.52 10.92 -5.39
CA ALA A 417 -4.45 11.37 -4.01
C ALA A 417 -4.36 10.16 -3.08
N SER A 418 -3.59 10.26 -2.03
CA SER A 418 -3.44 9.24 -0.99
C SER A 418 -3.50 9.90 0.37
N GLU A 419 -4.53 9.60 1.11
CA GLU A 419 -4.99 10.37 2.26
C GLU A 419 -4.13 10.20 3.51
N LYS A 420 -3.60 9.00 3.76
CA LYS A 420 -3.07 8.60 5.06
C LYS A 420 -1.86 9.43 5.48
N ASP A 421 -1.95 10.08 6.62
CA ASP A 421 -0.89 10.90 7.23
C ASP A 421 -0.46 10.33 8.59
N ASN A 422 0.41 9.32 8.58
CA ASN A 422 1.01 8.75 9.78
C ASN A 422 2.34 9.46 10.11
N ARG A 423 2.25 10.55 10.87
CA ARG A 423 3.40 11.38 11.27
C ARG A 423 4.41 10.62 12.14
N GLY A 424 3.93 9.67 12.95
CA GLY A 424 4.77 8.83 13.82
C GLY A 424 5.76 7.99 13.02
N ASP A 425 5.32 7.43 11.92
CA ASP A 425 6.12 6.59 11.02
C ASP A 425 6.69 7.39 9.84
N LYS A 426 6.44 8.72 9.79
CA LYS A 426 6.86 9.64 8.72
C LYS A 426 6.31 9.24 7.34
N LEU A 427 5.17 8.59 7.32
CA LEU A 427 4.37 8.36 6.14
C LEU A 427 3.39 9.52 6.02
N ARG A 428 3.51 10.31 4.98
CA ARG A 428 2.70 11.51 4.80
C ARG A 428 1.73 11.34 3.65
N SER A 429 0.57 11.99 3.75
CA SER A 429 -0.39 12.13 2.64
C SER A 429 0.28 12.69 1.39
N THR A 430 -0.08 12.17 0.20
CA THR A 430 0.61 12.49 -1.05
C THR A 430 -0.32 12.62 -2.25
N LEU A 431 0.07 13.49 -3.20
CA LEU A 431 -0.40 13.44 -4.57
C LEU A 431 0.65 12.72 -5.43
N ASN A 432 0.32 11.56 -5.95
CA ASN A 432 1.21 10.76 -6.79
C ASN A 432 0.95 11.05 -8.27
N ILE A 433 2.00 11.38 -9.02
CA ILE A 433 1.90 11.76 -10.44
C ILE A 433 2.53 10.68 -11.30
N TYR A 434 1.74 10.12 -12.22
CA TYR A 434 2.18 9.09 -13.15
C TYR A 434 2.16 9.64 -14.58
N LYS A 435 3.16 9.24 -15.37
CA LYS A 435 3.30 9.63 -16.77
C LYS A 435 3.01 8.44 -17.68
N GLY A 436 2.03 8.61 -18.56
CA GLY A 436 1.77 7.71 -19.67
C GLY A 436 2.80 7.86 -20.79
N SER A 437 3.38 6.77 -21.27
CA SER A 437 4.35 6.78 -22.36
C SER A 437 4.63 5.37 -22.88
N SER A 438 5.41 5.26 -23.97
CA SER A 438 5.94 3.98 -24.46
C SER A 438 7.19 3.50 -23.69
N SER A 439 7.43 3.97 -22.49
CA SER A 439 8.55 3.55 -21.66
C SER A 439 8.27 2.16 -21.04
N ARG A 440 9.35 1.48 -20.64
CA ARG A 440 9.22 0.21 -19.91
C ARG A 440 8.56 0.44 -18.57
N ILE A 441 7.74 -0.52 -18.14
CA ILE A 441 7.14 -0.55 -16.79
C ILE A 441 8.27 -0.59 -15.75
N SER A 442 8.19 0.27 -14.73
CA SER A 442 9.14 0.33 -13.61
C SER A 442 8.65 -0.43 -12.37
N TYR A 443 7.35 -0.70 -12.26
CA TYR A 443 6.71 -1.41 -11.15
C TYR A 443 5.65 -2.38 -11.70
N PRO A 444 5.47 -3.59 -11.12
CA PRO A 444 6.17 -4.11 -9.94
C PRO A 444 7.62 -4.55 -10.24
N THR A 445 8.44 -4.68 -9.19
CA THR A 445 9.81 -5.20 -9.29
C THR A 445 9.88 -6.69 -9.01
N ILE A 446 8.94 -7.21 -8.24
CA ILE A 446 8.73 -8.63 -7.94
C ILE A 446 7.26 -8.94 -8.20
N GLU A 447 6.99 -10.11 -8.75
CA GLU A 447 5.64 -10.68 -8.85
C GLU A 447 5.68 -12.19 -8.63
N SER A 448 4.70 -12.73 -7.92
CA SER A 448 4.60 -14.18 -7.71
C SER A 448 3.92 -14.87 -8.90
N THR A 449 4.15 -16.17 -9.01
CA THR A 449 3.41 -17.06 -9.92
C THR A 449 2.24 -17.71 -9.18
N ASN A 450 1.30 -18.29 -9.94
CA ASN A 450 0.21 -19.03 -9.34
C ASN A 450 0.65 -20.40 -8.83
N ARG A 451 -0.02 -20.87 -7.79
CA ARG A 451 -0.07 -22.24 -7.30
C ARG A 451 -0.83 -23.14 -8.28
N GLU A 452 -0.94 -24.43 -7.97
CA GLU A 452 -1.67 -25.42 -8.78
C GLU A 452 -3.20 -25.19 -8.81
N ASP A 453 -3.74 -24.49 -7.84
CA ASP A 453 -5.16 -24.10 -7.72
C ASP A 453 -5.49 -22.76 -8.36
N ASP A 454 -4.56 -22.19 -9.14
CA ASP A 454 -4.63 -20.89 -9.79
C ASP A 454 -4.61 -19.68 -8.84
N THR A 455 -4.42 -19.85 -7.53
CA THR A 455 -4.18 -18.74 -6.60
C THR A 455 -2.73 -18.26 -6.69
N PRO A 456 -2.43 -16.96 -6.57
CA PRO A 456 -1.05 -16.48 -6.50
C PRO A 456 -0.37 -16.99 -5.21
N ILE A 457 0.95 -17.15 -5.25
CA ILE A 457 1.72 -17.33 -4.01
C ILE A 457 1.72 -15.99 -3.29
N PRO A 458 1.03 -15.83 -2.15
CA PRO A 458 1.06 -14.59 -1.41
C PRO A 458 2.42 -14.42 -0.73
N TRP A 459 2.90 -13.20 -0.65
CA TRP A 459 4.20 -12.87 -0.07
C TRP A 459 4.21 -11.44 0.45
N GLY A 460 5.12 -11.15 1.36
CA GLY A 460 5.33 -9.81 1.91
C GLY A 460 6.46 -9.86 2.92
N ALA A 461 6.73 -8.77 3.62
CA ALA A 461 7.66 -8.68 4.73
C ALA A 461 8.98 -9.45 4.49
N LEU A 462 9.56 -9.31 3.30
CA LEU A 462 10.82 -9.98 2.95
C LEU A 462 11.97 -9.39 3.76
N SER A 463 12.70 -10.24 4.50
CA SER A 463 13.85 -9.87 5.31
C SER A 463 15.17 -10.25 4.63
N GLY A 464 15.75 -11.40 4.89
CA GLY A 464 17.05 -11.79 4.35
C GLY A 464 17.06 -12.24 2.88
N LEU A 465 18.22 -12.12 2.21
CA LEU A 465 18.44 -12.56 0.83
C LEU A 465 19.69 -13.44 0.71
N ALA A 466 19.60 -14.53 -0.05
CA ALA A 466 20.72 -15.39 -0.38
C ALA A 466 20.77 -15.75 -1.87
N ALA A 467 21.93 -15.61 -2.49
CA ALA A 467 22.13 -16.07 -3.86
C ALA A 467 22.31 -17.59 -3.93
N SER A 468 21.73 -18.25 -4.94
CA SER A 468 22.01 -19.65 -5.22
C SER A 468 23.49 -19.87 -5.51
N THR A 469 24.02 -21.00 -5.06
CA THR A 469 25.43 -21.40 -5.28
C THR A 469 25.63 -22.24 -6.54
N ASP A 470 24.55 -22.60 -7.24
CA ASP A 470 24.57 -23.46 -8.44
C ASP A 470 24.84 -22.71 -9.74
N GLY A 471 25.03 -21.39 -9.68
CA GLY A 471 25.32 -20.54 -10.83
C GLY A 471 24.05 -20.11 -11.61
N THR A 472 22.86 -20.40 -11.10
CA THR A 472 21.60 -19.89 -11.65
C THR A 472 21.34 -18.44 -11.23
N ASN A 473 20.36 -17.80 -11.86
CA ASN A 473 19.87 -16.46 -11.47
C ASN A 473 18.77 -16.57 -10.37
N THR A 474 18.94 -17.50 -9.44
CA THR A 474 17.99 -17.68 -8.34
C THR A 474 18.48 -16.95 -7.10
N LEU A 475 17.61 -16.12 -6.52
CA LEU A 475 17.73 -15.61 -5.15
C LEU A 475 16.72 -16.36 -4.27
N TYR A 476 17.14 -16.64 -3.05
CA TYR A 476 16.24 -17.05 -1.97
C TYR A 476 16.01 -15.87 -1.05
N SER A 477 14.77 -15.72 -0.60
CA SER A 477 14.38 -14.74 0.41
C SER A 477 13.65 -15.45 1.52
N ILE A 478 13.67 -14.88 2.70
CA ILE A 478 12.91 -15.35 3.86
C ILE A 478 11.98 -14.23 4.30
N GLU A 479 10.79 -14.57 4.77
CA GLU A 479 9.88 -13.61 5.36
C GLU A 479 10.12 -13.46 6.86
N ASP A 480 9.84 -12.29 7.35
CA ASP A 480 9.89 -11.84 8.73
C ASP A 480 8.80 -12.50 9.61
N SER A 481 8.76 -12.17 10.89
CA SER A 481 7.78 -12.64 11.88
C SER A 481 6.34 -12.15 11.66
N PHE A 482 6.10 -11.31 10.65
CA PHE A 482 4.76 -10.83 10.33
C PHE A 482 3.78 -11.98 10.05
N TYR A 483 4.23 -13.03 9.38
CA TYR A 483 3.41 -14.21 9.07
C TYR A 483 3.55 -15.31 10.09
N GLY A 484 2.41 -15.90 10.52
CA GLY A 484 2.36 -16.98 11.52
C GLY A 484 2.95 -18.33 11.06
N LYS A 485 3.29 -18.48 9.77
CA LYS A 485 3.95 -19.65 9.19
C LYS A 485 5.07 -19.20 8.27
N ASN A 486 6.30 -19.27 8.74
CA ASN A 486 7.44 -18.78 7.99
C ASN A 486 7.78 -19.65 6.79
N ARG A 487 8.17 -18.97 5.68
CA ARG A 487 8.50 -19.58 4.41
C ARG A 487 9.79 -19.02 3.83
N ILE A 488 10.44 -19.82 3.00
CA ILE A 488 11.53 -19.38 2.13
C ILE A 488 10.96 -19.28 0.72
N PHE A 489 11.27 -18.20 0.01
CA PHE A 489 10.88 -18.00 -1.38
C PHE A 489 12.06 -18.15 -2.33
N ALA A 490 11.80 -18.70 -3.53
CA ALA A 490 12.77 -18.71 -4.61
C ALA A 490 12.32 -17.74 -5.72
N LEU A 491 13.22 -16.82 -6.09
CA LEU A 491 13.00 -15.78 -7.08
C LEU A 491 13.92 -15.97 -8.29
N ASP A 492 13.37 -15.97 -9.50
CA ASP A 492 14.13 -15.84 -10.75
C ASP A 492 14.37 -14.36 -11.07
N ILE A 493 15.61 -13.91 -10.91
CA ILE A 493 16.04 -12.53 -11.20
C ILE A 493 16.62 -12.34 -12.61
N SER A 494 16.46 -13.31 -13.49
CA SER A 494 16.91 -13.18 -14.90
C SER A 494 16.08 -12.19 -15.71
N ARG A 495 14.96 -11.75 -15.17
CA ARG A 495 13.98 -10.85 -15.78
C ARG A 495 13.53 -9.75 -14.80
N SER A 496 12.79 -8.77 -15.31
CA SER A 496 12.12 -7.75 -14.51
C SER A 496 10.68 -7.61 -15.01
N PRO A 497 9.67 -7.74 -14.12
CA PRO A 497 9.80 -8.05 -12.69
C PRO A 497 10.45 -9.42 -12.43
N ALA A 498 11.14 -9.55 -11.30
CA ALA A 498 11.62 -10.84 -10.81
C ALA A 498 10.43 -11.76 -10.50
N LYS A 499 10.55 -13.06 -10.79
CA LYS A 499 9.46 -14.03 -10.56
C LYS A 499 9.70 -14.81 -9.28
N LEU A 500 8.86 -14.59 -8.28
CA LEU A 500 8.74 -15.47 -7.11
C LEU A 500 7.92 -16.70 -7.57
N HIS A 501 8.60 -17.83 -7.73
CA HIS A 501 8.02 -19.01 -8.38
C HIS A 501 7.93 -20.23 -7.48
N LYS A 502 8.42 -20.14 -6.24
CA LYS A 502 8.35 -21.25 -5.28
C LYS A 502 8.33 -20.70 -3.87
N GLU A 503 7.47 -21.28 -3.05
CA GLU A 503 7.47 -21.17 -1.60
C GLU A 503 7.92 -22.51 -0.97
N ILE A 504 8.63 -22.42 0.16
CA ILE A 504 9.16 -23.55 0.91
C ILE A 504 8.82 -23.30 2.39
N SER A 505 7.87 -24.03 2.93
CA SER A 505 7.50 -23.91 4.35
C SER A 505 8.63 -24.42 5.25
N ILE A 506 8.95 -23.66 6.29
CA ILE A 506 9.89 -24.10 7.31
C ILE A 506 9.14 -24.98 8.32
N SER A 507 9.63 -26.18 8.59
CA SER A 507 8.93 -27.11 9.46
C SER A 507 9.82 -27.92 10.38
N ASP A 508 9.32 -28.25 11.57
CA ASP A 508 9.95 -29.12 12.56
C ASP A 508 9.30 -30.50 12.61
N ALA A 509 9.00 -31.10 11.46
CA ALA A 509 8.32 -32.42 11.40
C ALA A 509 9.10 -33.55 12.10
N ASN A 510 10.42 -33.40 12.25
CA ASN A 510 11.28 -34.35 12.98
C ASN A 510 11.44 -34.01 14.47
N ASN A 511 10.78 -32.97 14.97
CA ASN A 511 10.89 -32.46 16.35
C ASN A 511 12.33 -32.12 16.77
N VAL A 512 13.16 -31.63 15.87
CA VAL A 512 14.53 -31.22 16.17
C VAL A 512 14.52 -29.94 17.03
N PHE A 513 13.67 -28.97 16.67
CA PHE A 513 13.47 -27.75 17.42
C PHE A 513 12.64 -28.02 18.69
N ALA A 514 11.56 -28.79 18.62
CA ALA A 514 10.74 -29.16 19.78
C ALA A 514 11.53 -29.90 20.88
N ASN A 515 12.61 -30.57 20.54
CA ASN A 515 13.50 -31.26 21.49
C ASN A 515 14.67 -30.37 21.97
N PHE A 516 14.68 -29.07 21.65
CA PHE A 516 15.67 -28.16 22.17
C PHE A 516 15.57 -28.11 23.70
N THR A 517 16.71 -28.25 24.40
CA THR A 517 16.73 -28.31 25.86
C THR A 517 16.76 -26.90 26.45
N VAL A 518 15.70 -26.51 27.13
CA VAL A 518 15.53 -25.22 27.80
C VAL A 518 16.19 -25.17 29.19
N ASP A 519 16.55 -26.32 29.77
CA ASP A 519 17.13 -26.48 31.15
C ASP A 519 18.31 -25.56 31.45
N VAL A 520 18.98 -25.10 30.44
CA VAL A 520 20.19 -24.29 30.52
C VAL A 520 19.89 -22.89 31.04
N LEU A 521 18.71 -22.34 30.77
CA LEU A 521 18.35 -20.98 31.19
C LEU A 521 17.76 -20.93 32.61
N GLU A 522 17.08 -21.96 33.06
CA GLU A 522 16.60 -22.07 34.42
C GLU A 522 17.75 -22.13 35.45
N ASN A 523 18.91 -22.67 35.03
CA ASN A 523 20.10 -22.82 35.86
C ASN A 523 21.18 -21.78 35.60
N SER A 524 20.98 -20.84 34.66
CA SER A 524 21.97 -19.77 34.43
C SER A 524 22.16 -19.00 35.75
N ASN A 525 23.38 -19.01 36.29
CA ASN A 525 23.83 -18.19 37.41
C ASN A 525 23.85 -16.69 36.99
N VAL A 526 22.73 -16.18 36.48
CA VAL A 526 22.48 -14.75 36.47
C VAL A 526 22.52 -14.34 37.95
N ALA A 527 23.41 -13.43 38.26
CA ALA A 527 23.68 -13.03 39.61
C ALA A 527 22.39 -12.91 40.43
N SER A 528 22.35 -13.57 41.57
CA SER A 528 21.17 -13.69 42.47
C SER A 528 20.63 -12.34 42.96
N ASP A 529 21.22 -11.24 42.55
CA ASP A 529 20.97 -9.85 42.86
C ASP A 529 20.36 -9.02 41.72
N HIS A 530 20.13 -9.63 40.49
CA HIS A 530 19.36 -8.96 39.48
C HIS A 530 17.86 -9.03 39.84
N PRO A 531 17.16 -7.89 40.05
CA PRO A 531 15.79 -7.87 40.58
C PRO A 531 14.74 -8.51 39.64
N SER A 532 15.11 -8.90 38.45
CA SER A 532 14.17 -9.42 37.45
C SER A 532 14.62 -10.81 36.95
N ARG A 533 14.29 -11.83 37.71
CA ARG A 533 14.09 -13.20 37.21
C ARG A 533 12.67 -13.38 36.65
N VAL A 534 12.08 -12.36 36.10
CA VAL A 534 10.74 -12.43 35.53
C VAL A 534 10.86 -12.64 34.04
N ALA A 535 10.19 -13.66 33.55
CA ALA A 535 10.16 -14.12 32.17
C ALA A 535 11.50 -14.60 31.60
N VAL A 536 11.88 -15.79 32.03
CA VAL A 536 12.91 -16.61 31.37
C VAL A 536 12.21 -17.42 30.28
N PHE A 537 12.80 -17.49 29.08
CA PHE A 537 12.35 -18.38 28.01
C PHE A 537 12.17 -19.80 28.55
N ASP A 538 10.99 -20.38 28.39
CA ASP A 538 10.63 -21.68 28.94
C ASP A 538 10.05 -22.64 27.85
N GLU A 539 9.59 -23.83 28.27
CA GLU A 539 9.04 -24.83 27.36
C GLU A 539 7.72 -24.34 26.71
N ALA A 540 6.95 -23.48 27.38
CA ALA A 540 5.73 -22.95 26.80
C ALA A 540 6.05 -21.93 25.68
N ASP A 541 7.07 -21.11 25.86
CA ASP A 541 7.58 -20.21 24.83
C ASP A 541 8.09 -20.99 23.62
N LEU A 542 8.89 -22.05 23.85
CA LEU A 542 9.37 -22.91 22.76
C LEU A 542 8.21 -23.53 21.98
N ASN A 543 7.18 -24.03 22.69
CA ASN A 543 6.02 -24.62 22.06
C ASN A 543 5.19 -23.62 21.27
N ALA A 544 5.15 -22.35 21.67
CA ALA A 544 4.46 -21.29 20.96
C ALA A 544 5.13 -20.93 19.61
N MET A 545 6.41 -21.27 19.44
CA MET A 545 7.15 -21.07 18.18
C MET A 545 6.91 -22.21 17.17
N ILE A 546 6.11 -23.23 17.49
CA ILE A 546 5.86 -24.40 16.63
C ILE A 546 4.35 -24.59 16.53
N ASN A 547 3.82 -24.43 15.34
CA ASN A 547 2.40 -24.61 15.05
C ASN A 547 1.98 -26.11 15.13
N ASP A 548 0.68 -26.39 15.23
CA ASP A 548 0.12 -27.74 15.31
C ASP A 548 0.47 -28.60 14.08
N ASP A 549 0.58 -27.98 12.90
CA ASP A 549 0.98 -28.63 11.64
C ASP A 549 2.50 -28.80 11.49
N LYS A 550 3.27 -28.45 12.53
CA LYS A 550 4.72 -28.46 12.56
C LYS A 550 5.41 -27.39 11.71
N SER A 551 4.70 -26.46 11.09
CA SER A 551 5.31 -25.22 10.62
C SER A 551 5.83 -24.41 11.83
N VAL A 552 6.75 -23.49 11.59
CA VAL A 552 7.31 -22.66 12.66
C VAL A 552 6.83 -21.22 12.58
N ASN A 553 6.68 -20.59 13.75
CA ASN A 553 6.40 -19.18 13.96
C ASN A 553 7.60 -18.58 14.69
N ILE A 554 8.60 -18.15 13.92
CA ILE A 554 9.87 -17.58 14.37
C ILE A 554 10.05 -16.21 13.77
N ASP A 555 11.13 -15.52 14.11
CA ASP A 555 11.47 -14.18 13.62
C ASP A 555 12.70 -14.21 12.69
N PRO A 556 12.56 -14.68 11.42
CA PRO A 556 13.70 -14.89 10.56
C PRO A 556 14.20 -13.59 9.95
N GLU A 557 15.41 -13.20 10.26
CA GLU A 557 16.06 -11.99 9.76
C GLU A 557 17.12 -12.24 8.69
N GLY A 558 17.76 -13.41 8.72
CA GLY A 558 18.81 -13.72 7.78
C GLY A 558 18.75 -15.13 7.21
N ILE A 559 19.19 -15.28 5.96
CA ILE A 559 19.25 -16.55 5.25
C ILE A 559 20.58 -16.71 4.51
N ALA A 560 21.14 -17.92 4.51
CA ALA A 560 22.28 -18.29 3.65
C ALA A 560 22.06 -19.68 3.04
N VAL A 561 22.49 -19.88 1.80
CA VAL A 561 22.54 -21.21 1.20
C VAL A 561 23.69 -21.98 1.81
N SER A 562 23.41 -23.17 2.38
CA SER A 562 24.42 -24.01 2.99
C SER A 562 25.27 -24.73 1.94
N SER A 563 26.58 -24.82 2.21
CA SER A 563 27.51 -25.59 1.36
C SER A 563 27.21 -27.09 1.30
N GLU A 564 26.45 -27.61 2.27
CA GLU A 564 26.02 -29.02 2.34
C GLU A 564 24.61 -29.25 1.78
N GLY A 565 23.99 -28.19 1.23
CA GLY A 565 22.60 -28.16 0.76
C GLY A 565 21.63 -27.67 1.83
N GLY A 566 20.46 -27.14 1.39
CA GLY A 566 19.50 -26.48 2.26
C GLY A 566 19.94 -25.08 2.69
N PHE A 567 19.45 -24.62 3.84
CA PHE A 567 19.61 -23.24 4.26
C PHE A 567 20.05 -23.12 5.71
N TRP A 568 20.81 -22.07 5.99
CA TRP A 568 21.02 -21.53 7.31
C TRP A 568 20.10 -20.31 7.49
N ILE A 569 19.39 -20.26 8.61
CA ILE A 569 18.41 -19.22 8.92
C ILE A 569 18.79 -18.62 10.28
N ALA A 570 18.99 -17.32 10.34
CA ALA A 570 19.11 -16.58 11.60
C ALA A 570 17.74 -16.08 12.01
N SER A 571 17.30 -16.42 13.22
CA SER A 571 16.05 -15.94 13.82
C SER A 571 16.38 -15.03 14.99
N GLU A 572 15.80 -13.84 15.00
CA GLU A 572 15.95 -12.89 16.10
C GLU A 572 15.24 -13.40 17.36
N GLY A 573 15.77 -13.07 18.52
CA GLY A 573 15.14 -13.32 19.81
C GLY A 573 14.34 -12.12 20.30
N SER A 574 13.13 -12.36 20.73
CA SER A 574 12.25 -11.32 21.27
C SER A 574 12.57 -11.01 22.73
N GLY A 575 12.32 -9.76 23.12
CA GLY A 575 12.39 -9.31 24.51
C GLY A 575 13.79 -8.95 24.99
N THR A 576 13.84 -8.43 26.23
CA THR A 576 15.06 -7.93 26.86
C THR A 576 15.17 -8.48 28.27
N GLN A 577 16.29 -9.11 28.58
CA GLN A 577 16.54 -9.64 29.93
C GLN A 577 16.44 -8.53 30.98
N GLY A 578 15.55 -8.74 31.96
CA GLY A 578 15.35 -7.80 33.02
C GLY A 578 14.38 -6.65 32.72
N ASP A 579 13.69 -6.68 31.61
CA ASP A 579 12.62 -5.73 31.27
C ASP A 579 11.24 -6.42 31.35
N ASP A 580 10.50 -6.19 32.43
CA ASP A 580 9.19 -6.78 32.66
C ASP A 580 8.13 -6.35 31.62
N SER A 581 8.36 -5.21 30.93
CA SER A 581 7.48 -4.72 29.86
C SER A 581 7.76 -5.42 28.52
N ARG A 582 8.88 -6.15 28.43
CA ARG A 582 9.34 -6.85 27.22
C ARG A 582 9.98 -8.17 27.60
N PRO A 583 9.18 -9.15 28.06
CA PRO A 583 9.69 -10.45 28.47
C PRO A 583 10.39 -11.16 27.30
N VAL A 584 11.33 -12.04 27.63
CA VAL A 584 12.02 -12.85 26.63
C VAL A 584 11.14 -14.05 26.31
N ASN A 585 10.45 -14.01 25.18
CA ASN A 585 9.55 -15.07 24.70
C ASN A 585 10.20 -15.92 23.58
N SER A 586 11.33 -15.47 23.02
CA SER A 586 12.15 -16.28 22.12
C SER A 586 13.63 -15.98 22.29
N LEU A 587 14.49 -16.95 22.02
CA LEU A 587 15.94 -16.77 21.96
C LEU A 587 16.39 -16.53 20.52
N ASN A 588 17.62 -16.03 20.38
CA ASN A 588 18.28 -15.97 19.09
C ASN A 588 18.74 -17.38 18.67
N PHE A 589 18.17 -17.87 17.57
CA PHE A 589 18.48 -19.18 17.01
C PHE A 589 19.09 -19.11 15.63
N ILE A 590 19.93 -20.12 15.31
CA ILE A 590 20.27 -20.45 13.93
C ILE A 590 19.66 -21.82 13.64
N PHE A 591 18.89 -21.90 12.57
CA PHE A 591 18.34 -23.17 12.08
C PHE A 591 19.09 -23.61 10.84
N LYS A 592 19.41 -24.92 10.77
CA LYS A 592 19.79 -25.57 9.53
C LYS A 592 18.58 -26.30 8.99
N THR A 593 18.24 -26.07 7.74
CA THR A 593 17.17 -26.82 7.06
C THR A 593 17.72 -27.58 5.86
N ASP A 594 17.00 -28.61 5.42
CA ASP A 594 17.19 -29.19 4.10
C ASP A 594 16.64 -28.29 2.98
N ASN A 595 16.70 -28.73 1.71
CA ASN A 595 16.19 -27.99 0.56
C ASN A 595 14.64 -27.86 0.52
N ASN A 596 13.93 -28.56 1.40
CA ASN A 596 12.46 -28.54 1.52
C ASN A 596 12.00 -27.80 2.78
N GLY A 597 12.90 -27.12 3.49
CA GLY A 597 12.59 -26.37 4.71
C GLY A 597 12.47 -27.19 5.98
N LEU A 598 12.78 -28.50 5.94
CA LEU A 598 12.75 -29.34 7.12
C LEU A 598 13.95 -29.03 8.04
N ILE A 599 13.70 -28.67 9.29
CA ILE A 599 14.74 -28.36 10.28
C ILE A 599 15.56 -29.63 10.59
N GLU A 600 16.88 -29.55 10.43
CA GLU A 600 17.86 -30.60 10.69
C GLU A 600 18.70 -30.30 11.94
N GLN A 601 18.89 -29.01 12.28
CA GLN A 601 19.66 -28.59 13.45
C GLN A 601 19.13 -27.25 13.98
N THR A 602 19.19 -27.10 15.33
CA THR A 602 18.93 -25.85 16.05
C THR A 602 20.16 -25.48 16.86
N ILE A 603 20.62 -24.24 16.71
CA ILE A 603 21.82 -23.71 17.39
C ILE A 603 21.38 -22.46 18.16
N ALA A 604 21.66 -22.44 19.45
CA ALA A 604 21.46 -21.24 20.29
C ALA A 604 22.81 -20.59 20.64
N LEU A 605 22.72 -19.37 21.13
CA LEU A 605 23.87 -18.69 21.73
C LEU A 605 24.28 -19.37 23.05
N PRO A 606 25.53 -19.21 23.50
CA PRO A 606 25.97 -19.67 24.83
C PRO A 606 25.13 -19.00 25.93
N ASP A 607 24.93 -19.71 27.05
CA ASP A 607 24.10 -19.25 28.17
C ASP A 607 24.48 -17.88 28.72
N GLU A 608 25.79 -17.64 28.85
CA GLU A 608 26.30 -16.37 29.31
C GLU A 608 26.06 -15.21 28.36
N VAL A 609 25.73 -15.49 27.07
CA VAL A 609 25.33 -14.51 26.09
C VAL A 609 23.82 -14.31 26.14
N ASN A 610 23.02 -15.40 26.13
CA ASN A 610 21.57 -15.36 26.26
C ASN A 610 21.11 -14.65 27.55
N ALA A 611 21.86 -14.83 28.66
CA ALA A 611 21.60 -14.12 29.92
C ALA A 611 21.70 -12.59 29.83
N ARG A 612 22.10 -12.05 28.68
CA ARG A 612 22.21 -10.60 28.41
C ARG A 612 21.40 -10.17 27.18
N GLN A 613 20.51 -11.02 26.70
CA GLN A 613 19.70 -10.73 25.53
C GLN A 613 18.99 -9.39 25.64
N VAL A 614 19.03 -8.61 24.57
CA VAL A 614 18.16 -7.48 24.30
C VAL A 614 17.47 -7.72 22.96
N ARG A 615 16.36 -7.07 22.72
CA ARG A 615 15.51 -7.17 21.52
C ARG A 615 16.16 -6.68 20.22
N PHE A 616 17.40 -6.74 20.03
CA PHE A 616 18.15 -6.32 18.84
C PHE A 616 19.22 -7.39 18.62
N GLY A 617 18.74 -8.55 18.21
CA GLY A 617 19.49 -9.78 18.16
C GLY A 617 20.10 -10.07 16.80
N PHE A 618 19.83 -11.28 16.31
CA PHE A 618 20.34 -11.74 15.03
C PHE A 618 19.66 -11.04 13.88
N GLU A 619 20.46 -10.66 12.89
CA GLU A 619 20.07 -10.15 11.60
C GLU A 619 20.58 -11.09 10.49
N GLY A 620 21.62 -10.72 9.78
CA GLY A 620 22.17 -11.53 8.71
C GLY A 620 23.00 -12.75 9.17
N VAL A 621 23.02 -13.77 8.34
CA VAL A 621 23.87 -14.95 8.50
C VAL A 621 24.56 -15.30 7.18
N THR A 622 25.83 -15.74 7.25
CA THR A 622 26.56 -16.25 6.08
C THR A 622 27.51 -17.38 6.47
N GLU A 623 27.70 -18.33 5.55
CA GLU A 623 28.66 -19.43 5.73
C GLU A 623 29.99 -19.15 5.04
N TYR A 624 31.12 -19.37 5.72
CA TYR A 624 32.45 -19.31 5.15
C TYR A 624 33.42 -20.27 5.85
N ASN A 625 34.06 -21.13 5.09
CA ASN A 625 35.07 -22.09 5.56
C ASN A 625 34.65 -22.91 6.80
N GLY A 626 33.45 -23.50 6.80
CA GLY A 626 32.92 -24.33 7.88
C GLY A 626 32.61 -23.55 9.15
N SER A 627 32.33 -22.28 9.02
CA SER A 627 31.84 -21.42 10.10
C SER A 627 30.71 -20.54 9.63
N LEU A 628 29.75 -20.27 10.51
CA LEU A 628 28.71 -19.31 10.33
C LEU A 628 29.11 -17.97 10.94
N TYR A 629 28.88 -16.90 10.22
CA TYR A 629 29.09 -15.53 10.67
C TYR A 629 27.71 -14.89 10.77
N VAL A 630 27.40 -14.36 11.95
CA VAL A 630 26.06 -13.81 12.27
C VAL A 630 26.22 -12.39 12.78
N ALA A 631 25.52 -11.45 12.15
CA ALA A 631 25.49 -10.07 12.59
C ALA A 631 24.45 -9.90 13.71
N PHE A 632 24.81 -9.16 14.76
CA PHE A 632 23.86 -8.68 15.76
C PHE A 632 23.45 -7.26 15.39
N GLN A 633 22.18 -6.94 15.46
CA GLN A 633 21.68 -5.62 15.07
C GLN A 633 22.35 -4.49 15.86
N ARG A 634 22.45 -4.64 17.19
CA ARG A 634 22.97 -3.61 18.09
C ARG A 634 23.86 -4.18 19.20
N ALA A 635 24.54 -3.29 19.91
CA ALA A 635 25.25 -3.61 21.15
C ALA A 635 24.28 -4.02 22.27
N TRP A 636 24.64 -5.05 23.04
CA TRP A 636 23.85 -5.55 24.15
C TRP A 636 24.36 -5.03 25.51
N GLY A 637 23.42 -4.55 26.32
CA GLY A 637 23.72 -4.07 27.68
C GLY A 637 24.68 -2.89 27.69
N LEU A 638 25.87 -3.08 28.27
CA LEU A 638 26.90 -2.03 28.40
C LEU A 638 27.98 -2.07 27.30
N GLU A 639 27.77 -2.85 26.26
CA GLU A 639 28.69 -2.91 25.13
C GLU A 639 28.63 -1.64 24.28
N GLU A 640 29.76 -1.22 23.73
CA GLU A 640 29.85 -0.04 22.87
C GLU A 640 29.50 -0.34 21.41
N HIS A 641 29.67 -1.61 21.00
CA HIS A 641 29.53 -2.04 19.60
C HIS A 641 28.75 -3.36 19.51
N PRO A 642 27.98 -3.59 18.43
CA PRO A 642 27.38 -4.88 18.17
C PRO A 642 28.43 -5.95 17.94
N ARG A 643 28.02 -7.19 18.11
CA ARG A 643 28.86 -8.37 17.87
C ARG A 643 28.67 -8.87 16.45
N ILE A 644 29.78 -9.50 15.94
CA ILE A 644 29.66 -10.53 14.93
C ILE A 644 29.96 -11.84 15.64
N GLY A 645 28.97 -12.74 15.70
CA GLY A 645 29.13 -14.10 16.19
C GLY A 645 29.74 -14.99 15.12
N VAL A 646 30.65 -15.87 15.52
CA VAL A 646 31.23 -16.89 14.65
C VAL A 646 31.03 -18.25 15.31
N TYR A 647 30.21 -19.09 14.66
CA TYR A 647 29.96 -20.44 15.08
C TYR A 647 30.69 -21.42 14.17
N ASN A 648 31.61 -22.19 14.73
CA ASN A 648 32.32 -23.24 13.98
C ASN A 648 31.47 -24.51 13.97
N THR A 649 31.04 -24.95 12.78
CA THR A 649 30.12 -26.09 12.62
C THR A 649 30.74 -27.43 12.97
N THR A 650 32.08 -27.55 12.98
CA THR A 650 32.79 -28.79 13.31
C THR A 650 33.02 -28.93 14.81
N SER A 651 33.48 -27.85 15.47
CA SER A 651 33.75 -27.86 16.92
C SER A 651 32.55 -27.47 17.78
N GLU A 652 31.45 -27.07 17.15
CA GLU A 652 30.18 -26.63 17.78
C GLU A 652 30.44 -25.53 18.83
N SER A 653 31.28 -24.55 18.48
CA SER A 653 31.73 -23.53 19.43
C SER A 653 31.62 -22.14 18.87
N TRP A 654 31.22 -21.21 19.75
CA TRP A 654 31.10 -19.80 19.46
C TRP A 654 32.39 -19.04 19.78
N SER A 655 32.66 -18.00 18.97
CA SER A 655 33.55 -16.89 19.27
C SER A 655 32.94 -15.60 18.79
N PHE A 656 33.36 -14.46 19.38
CA PHE A 656 32.76 -13.15 19.09
C PHE A 656 33.84 -12.10 18.88
N PHE A 657 33.52 -11.12 18.02
CA PHE A 657 34.28 -9.88 17.90
C PHE A 657 33.31 -8.70 17.72
N TYR A 658 33.75 -7.50 18.07
CA TYR A 658 32.95 -6.29 17.99
C TYR A 658 33.10 -5.61 16.63
N TYR A 659 31.98 -5.07 16.13
CA TYR A 659 31.97 -4.28 14.91
C TYR A 659 31.73 -2.80 15.27
N PRO A 660 32.70 -1.90 14.95
CA PRO A 660 32.52 -0.47 15.23
C PRO A 660 31.54 0.15 14.23
N LEU A 661 30.36 0.51 14.73
CA LEU A 661 29.36 1.24 13.95
C LEU A 661 29.80 2.66 13.66
N ASP A 662 29.26 3.23 12.59
CA ASP A 662 29.34 4.67 12.35
C ASP A 662 28.51 5.45 13.38
N ASP A 663 28.88 6.72 13.57
CA ASP A 663 28.12 7.64 14.42
C ASP A 663 26.76 7.96 13.79
N VAL A 664 25.73 8.20 14.61
CA VAL A 664 24.42 8.67 14.16
C VAL A 664 24.57 9.97 13.39
N ALA A 665 24.11 10.00 12.14
CA ALA A 665 24.21 11.16 11.26
C ALA A 665 22.90 11.95 11.13
N SER A 666 21.77 11.38 11.56
CA SER A 666 20.49 12.08 11.58
C SER A 666 20.49 13.22 12.59
N GLN A 667 19.89 14.37 12.21
CA GLN A 667 19.72 15.53 13.10
C GLN A 667 18.64 15.27 14.18
N ASN A 668 17.73 14.35 13.91
CA ASN A 668 16.63 14.00 14.81
C ASN A 668 16.97 12.80 15.73
N GLY A 669 18.25 12.42 15.82
CA GLY A 669 18.70 11.32 16.67
C GLY A 669 18.52 9.96 16.04
N GLY A 670 18.03 8.98 16.79
CA GLY A 670 17.93 7.59 16.34
C GLY A 670 19.17 6.76 16.72
N TRP A 671 19.35 5.64 16.01
CA TRP A 671 20.47 4.72 16.21
C TRP A 671 20.90 4.12 14.88
N VAL A 672 22.13 3.60 14.86
CA VAL A 672 22.70 2.85 13.75
C VAL A 672 22.85 1.39 14.16
N GLY A 673 22.61 0.47 13.25
CA GLY A 673 22.72 -0.97 13.46
C GLY A 673 23.15 -1.72 12.20
N LEU A 674 23.41 -3.01 12.38
CA LEU A 674 23.66 -3.94 11.29
C LEU A 674 22.33 -4.55 10.84
N SER A 675 22.19 -4.81 9.54
CA SER A 675 20.99 -5.48 8.98
C SER A 675 21.33 -6.73 8.18
N ASP A 676 22.58 -6.91 7.73
CA ASP A 676 22.96 -8.14 7.04
C ASP A 676 24.49 -8.32 7.01
N ILE A 677 24.92 -9.56 6.77
CA ILE A 677 26.30 -9.93 6.54
C ILE A 677 26.40 -10.99 5.44
N THR A 678 27.20 -10.74 4.41
CA THR A 678 27.40 -11.65 3.29
C THR A 678 28.88 -11.93 3.04
N SER A 679 29.27 -13.20 2.90
CA SER A 679 30.61 -13.60 2.55
C SER A 679 30.93 -13.35 1.08
N LEU A 680 32.08 -12.73 0.80
CA LEU A 680 32.62 -12.57 -0.55
C LEU A 680 33.50 -13.74 -0.98
N ASN A 681 33.52 -14.84 -0.23
CA ASN A 681 34.26 -16.08 -0.48
C ASN A 681 35.79 -15.94 -0.62
N ASN A 682 36.40 -14.88 -0.09
CA ASN A 682 37.82 -14.59 -0.15
C ASN A 682 38.40 -14.12 1.20
N GLY A 683 37.70 -14.44 2.31
CA GLY A 683 38.02 -13.96 3.65
C GLY A 683 37.58 -12.52 3.92
N LYS A 684 36.77 -11.96 3.05
CA LYS A 684 36.12 -10.65 3.22
C LYS A 684 34.61 -10.83 3.33
N PHE A 685 33.98 -9.92 4.02
CA PHE A 685 32.55 -9.88 4.21
C PHE A 685 32.02 -8.50 3.82
N MET A 686 30.82 -8.45 3.31
CA MET A 686 30.05 -7.24 3.13
C MET A 686 29.03 -7.18 4.25
N ILE A 687 28.88 -6.03 4.88
CA ILE A 687 27.96 -5.79 5.99
C ILE A 687 27.07 -4.62 5.61
N LEU A 688 25.77 -4.79 5.80
CA LEU A 688 24.82 -3.72 5.64
C LEU A 688 24.64 -2.98 6.97
N GLU A 689 25.00 -1.69 6.95
CA GLU A 689 24.86 -0.78 8.09
C GLU A 689 23.79 0.26 7.77
N ARG A 690 22.81 0.42 8.67
CA ARG A 690 21.70 1.37 8.51
C ARG A 690 21.34 2.08 9.81
N ASP A 691 20.80 3.29 9.69
CA ASP A 691 20.07 3.93 10.77
C ASP A 691 18.59 3.49 10.79
N ASN A 692 17.90 3.80 11.89
CA ASN A 692 16.47 3.53 12.06
C ASN A 692 15.59 4.71 11.62
N GLN A 693 16.10 5.60 10.79
CA GLN A 693 15.39 6.78 10.36
C GLN A 693 14.70 6.55 9.02
N GLY A 694 13.60 7.28 8.79
CA GLY A 694 12.84 7.32 7.54
C GLY A 694 12.93 8.68 6.84
N GLY A 695 12.50 8.73 5.59
CA GLY A 695 12.42 9.97 4.80
C GLY A 695 13.75 10.72 4.73
N ALA A 696 13.69 12.03 4.88
CA ALA A 696 14.85 12.92 4.82
C ALA A 696 15.86 12.71 5.96
N ASP A 697 15.46 12.07 7.06
CA ASP A 697 16.32 11.79 8.20
C ASP A 697 17.17 10.54 8.03
N ALA A 698 16.84 9.66 7.08
CA ALA A 698 17.61 8.46 6.77
C ALA A 698 18.96 8.84 6.13
N ALA A 699 20.00 8.91 6.95
CA ALA A 699 21.31 9.38 6.55
C ALA A 699 22.32 8.25 6.30
N ILE A 700 22.11 7.07 6.89
CA ILE A 700 23.01 5.92 6.80
C ILE A 700 22.28 4.71 6.23
N LYS A 701 22.62 4.35 5.00
CA LYS A 701 22.27 3.12 4.29
C LYS A 701 23.48 2.74 3.44
N ARG A 702 24.39 1.95 4.00
CA ARG A 702 25.68 1.69 3.35
C ARG A 702 26.17 0.25 3.49
N LEU A 703 27.07 -0.12 2.58
CA LEU A 703 27.76 -1.40 2.56
C LEU A 703 29.25 -1.23 2.83
#